data_3a6bddf89581dc1264ac988889e029ac
#
_entry.id   3a6bddf89581dc1264ac988889e029ac
#
_cell.length_a   1.000
_cell.length_b   1.000
_cell.length_c   1.000
_cell.angle_alpha   90.00
_cell.angle_beta   90.00
_cell.angle_gamma   90.00
#
_symmetry.space_group_name_H-M   'P 1'
#
loop_
_entity.id
_entity.type
_entity.pdbx_description
1 polymer ?
#
loop_
_entity_poly.entity_id
_entity_poly.type
_entity_poly.pdbx_seq_one_letter_code
_entity_poly.pdbx_strand_id
1 'polypeptide(L)'
;MKRILYSFFVILCFALAVISQSAFTAADLLNVKRVGDPQLSPDGRTIAFTVGTVDKAANRVVNQIYTIGIDGSNQRQVTKGDKSSISPRWSPDGKRIAFVSDGQIWTMKPDGGDREQVTKISTGASGPVWSPNGQWIAFVSDVYPECKTDECNREEDAKADSNKVKAHVTDRLLYRHWVEWRERKRTHVFVVPTRGGVARELTPGDYDSPPYAASSSIDYAFSPDSSEVAYLRNPDRIEAISTNSDIYVVKLNGGDPKNITAANHGYDATPIYSLDGKYIIYRSQPTAGFEADRWRIMRYDRSSGQSVELTGGFDQQADEMKLSTDGKTIYFIANLNGRTPIFSVPVEPDLRMRIATQVKEVVPNVSAAGLNVAPDGSFAFAGSTGAAPAEIFRASANGNDVTALTRFNTDAIKAFGLQPLEDVEWKGALNQTVRGFLLKPARFDPSRKYPLIVLIHGGPQGAWDDNWGYRWNPQVFANRGYVVFMPNPRGSTGYGQRFVNDVSADWGGRSFTDITNGVASIVQRPFIDRNRIGAAGASYGGYMVDWLLGHNNDPRFKFKAFVSHAGVYNLESMAGATEELWFVNWEFKGMPWENPVNYQRWSPNKFAKSFNTPTLVSCGELDFRVPVDQSFQLYTALQLRGVPSKLIVFPDEGHWILKPQNSEFWYNNVLDWFGKYLNP
;
A
#
# COMPACT_ATOMS: atom_id res chain seq x y z
N MET A 1 0.37 -60.59 -67.15
CA MET A 1 -0.15 -60.33 -65.77
C MET A 1 0.62 -59.15 -65.15
N LYS A 2 0.02 -57.97 -65.22
CA LYS A 2 0.62 -56.73 -64.65
C LYS A 2 0.00 -56.50 -63.28
N ARG A 3 0.86 -56.48 -62.22
CA ARG A 3 0.45 -56.11 -60.88
C ARG A 3 0.58 -54.57 -60.74
N ILE A 4 -0.55 -53.93 -60.43
CA ILE A 4 -0.63 -52.49 -60.10
C ILE A 4 -0.49 -52.36 -58.59
N LEU A 5 0.59 -51.70 -58.10
CA LEU A 5 0.74 -51.27 -56.69
C LEU A 5 0.02 -49.97 -56.49
N TYR A 6 -0.98 -49.92 -55.61
CA TYR A 6 -1.56 -48.71 -55.10
C TYR A 6 -0.82 -48.28 -53.82
N SER A 7 -0.12 -47.20 -53.85
CA SER A 7 0.45 -46.55 -52.65
C SER A 7 -0.60 -45.62 -52.02
N PHE A 8 -1.11 -45.97 -50.84
CA PHE A 8 -1.92 -45.06 -50.04
C PHE A 8 -1.04 -44.07 -49.30
N PHE A 9 -1.12 -42.78 -49.68
CA PHE A 9 -0.52 -41.70 -48.92
C PHE A 9 -1.54 -41.27 -47.84
N VAL A 10 -1.27 -41.64 -46.55
CA VAL A 10 -2.02 -41.15 -45.41
C VAL A 10 -1.46 -39.76 -45.04
N ILE A 11 -2.19 -38.71 -45.39
CA ILE A 11 -1.90 -37.35 -44.91
C ILE A 11 -2.41 -37.24 -43.48
N LEU A 12 -1.48 -37.27 -42.51
CA LEU A 12 -1.78 -36.99 -41.10
C LEU A 12 -1.88 -35.48 -40.91
N CYS A 13 -3.10 -34.93 -40.95
CA CYS A 13 -3.37 -33.55 -40.55
C CYS A 13 -3.23 -33.43 -39.04
N PHE A 14 -2.09 -32.95 -38.55
CA PHE A 14 -1.99 -32.46 -37.19
C PHE A 14 -2.79 -31.16 -37.11
N ALA A 15 -4.00 -31.22 -36.62
CA ALA A 15 -4.71 -30.06 -36.16
C ALA A 15 -4.02 -29.52 -34.90
N LEU A 16 -3.14 -28.54 -35.07
CA LEU A 16 -2.68 -27.71 -33.95
C LEU A 16 -3.93 -27.04 -33.37
N ALA A 17 -4.42 -27.56 -32.25
CA ALA A 17 -5.40 -26.85 -31.43
C ALA A 17 -4.74 -25.54 -30.98
N VAL A 18 -5.03 -24.44 -31.70
CA VAL A 18 -4.73 -23.09 -31.22
C VAL A 18 -5.63 -22.91 -30.00
N ILE A 19 -5.06 -23.14 -28.82
CA ILE A 19 -5.70 -22.76 -27.56
C ILE A 19 -5.88 -21.24 -27.66
N SER A 20 -7.12 -20.82 -27.94
CA SER A 20 -7.47 -19.41 -27.94
C SER A 20 -7.31 -18.89 -26.52
N GLN A 21 -6.19 -18.22 -26.23
CA GLN A 21 -6.03 -17.51 -24.98
C GLN A 21 -7.17 -16.51 -24.85
N SER A 22 -7.95 -16.61 -23.76
CA SER A 22 -8.97 -15.61 -23.43
C SER A 22 -8.31 -14.31 -22.96
N ALA A 23 -8.94 -13.17 -23.22
CA ALA A 23 -8.44 -11.90 -22.67
C ALA A 23 -8.62 -11.86 -21.15
N PHE A 24 -7.63 -11.36 -20.42
CA PHE A 24 -7.73 -11.13 -18.99
C PHE A 24 -8.61 -9.90 -18.72
N THR A 25 -9.71 -10.09 -18.01
CA THR A 25 -10.74 -9.08 -17.76
C THR A 25 -10.73 -8.60 -16.30
N ALA A 26 -11.53 -7.57 -15.99
CA ALA A 26 -11.77 -7.14 -14.62
C ALA A 26 -12.44 -8.25 -13.77
N ALA A 27 -13.32 -9.04 -14.36
CA ALA A 27 -13.92 -10.19 -13.68
C ALA A 27 -12.89 -11.27 -13.33
N ASP A 28 -11.93 -11.52 -14.22
CA ASP A 28 -10.83 -12.46 -13.97
C ASP A 28 -9.91 -11.95 -12.85
N LEU A 29 -9.62 -10.64 -12.84
CA LEU A 29 -8.85 -9.99 -11.77
C LEU A 29 -9.51 -10.17 -10.39
N LEU A 30 -10.85 -10.11 -10.32
CA LEU A 30 -11.57 -10.35 -9.06
C LEU A 30 -11.47 -11.81 -8.59
N ASN A 31 -11.30 -12.77 -9.49
CA ASN A 31 -11.16 -14.20 -9.16
C ASN A 31 -9.75 -14.56 -8.66
N VAL A 32 -8.76 -13.67 -8.82
CA VAL A 32 -7.40 -13.86 -8.32
C VAL A 32 -7.39 -13.90 -6.80
N LYS A 33 -6.80 -14.96 -6.22
CA LYS A 33 -6.63 -15.11 -4.76
C LYS A 33 -5.62 -14.09 -4.24
N ARG A 34 -5.92 -13.50 -3.08
CA ARG A 34 -5.11 -12.46 -2.45
C ARG A 34 -4.27 -13.08 -1.33
N VAL A 35 -3.08 -13.54 -1.66
CA VAL A 35 -2.14 -14.14 -0.70
C VAL A 35 -1.34 -13.05 -0.01
N GLY A 36 -1.22 -13.11 1.33
CA GLY A 36 -0.48 -12.09 2.08
C GLY A 36 -0.30 -12.42 3.57
N ASP A 37 0.30 -11.48 4.31
CA ASP A 37 0.59 -11.55 5.75
C ASP A 37 1.23 -12.87 6.18
N PRO A 38 2.36 -13.31 5.56
CA PRO A 38 3.08 -14.50 6.00
C PRO A 38 3.69 -14.26 7.38
N GLN A 39 3.57 -15.27 8.25
CA GLN A 39 4.12 -15.28 9.60
C GLN A 39 4.79 -16.62 9.86
N LEU A 40 6.10 -16.60 10.05
CA LEU A 40 6.88 -17.79 10.31
C LEU A 40 6.75 -18.20 11.78
N SER A 41 6.57 -19.49 12.04
CA SER A 41 6.58 -20.05 13.40
C SER A 41 7.95 -19.84 14.07
N PRO A 42 8.03 -19.76 15.42
CA PRO A 42 9.29 -19.52 16.14
C PRO A 42 10.37 -20.58 15.86
N ASP A 43 9.98 -21.82 15.54
CA ASP A 43 10.89 -22.89 15.16
C ASP A 43 11.34 -22.85 13.70
N GLY A 44 10.83 -21.89 12.91
CA GLY A 44 11.17 -21.68 11.50
C GLY A 44 10.59 -22.72 10.53
N ARG A 45 9.64 -23.57 10.96
CA ARG A 45 9.19 -24.74 10.16
C ARG A 45 7.87 -24.52 9.43
N THR A 46 7.01 -23.64 9.95
CA THR A 46 5.65 -23.46 9.43
C THR A 46 5.35 -21.98 9.21
N ILE A 47 4.75 -21.64 8.07
CA ILE A 47 4.28 -20.29 7.76
C ILE A 47 2.76 -20.28 7.89
N ALA A 48 2.21 -19.38 8.71
CA ALA A 48 0.80 -19.02 8.69
C ALA A 48 0.64 -17.77 7.81
N PHE A 49 -0.40 -17.74 6.97
CA PHE A 49 -0.62 -16.63 6.03
C PHE A 49 -2.11 -16.50 5.70
N THR A 50 -2.50 -15.38 5.10
CA THR A 50 -3.89 -15.13 4.69
C THR A 50 -4.09 -15.37 3.21
N VAL A 51 -5.28 -15.86 2.84
CA VAL A 51 -5.76 -15.93 1.47
C VAL A 51 -7.14 -15.31 1.37
N GLY A 52 -7.21 -14.18 0.67
CA GLY A 52 -8.46 -13.48 0.38
C GLY A 52 -9.14 -14.03 -0.87
N THR A 53 -10.45 -14.22 -0.78
CA THR A 53 -11.31 -14.63 -1.89
C THR A 53 -12.46 -13.65 -2.01
N VAL A 54 -12.80 -13.25 -3.23
CA VAL A 54 -13.96 -12.39 -3.47
C VAL A 54 -15.24 -13.19 -3.31
N ASP A 55 -16.09 -12.74 -2.40
CA ASP A 55 -17.51 -13.08 -2.34
C ASP A 55 -18.29 -12.01 -3.13
N LYS A 56 -18.56 -12.31 -4.39
CA LYS A 56 -19.22 -11.35 -5.29
C LYS A 56 -20.68 -11.07 -4.86
N ALA A 57 -21.37 -12.07 -4.29
CA ALA A 57 -22.75 -11.90 -3.82
C ALA A 57 -22.81 -10.96 -2.62
N ALA A 58 -21.92 -11.11 -1.66
CA ALA A 58 -21.80 -10.23 -0.51
C ALA A 58 -21.01 -8.94 -0.81
N ASN A 59 -20.49 -8.78 -2.03
CA ASN A 59 -19.72 -7.62 -2.50
C ASN A 59 -18.51 -7.28 -1.59
N ARG A 60 -17.77 -8.30 -1.15
CA ARG A 60 -16.63 -8.15 -0.23
C ARG A 60 -15.55 -9.20 -0.48
N VAL A 61 -14.38 -8.97 0.13
CA VAL A 61 -13.30 -9.97 0.21
C VAL A 61 -13.40 -10.69 1.54
N VAL A 62 -13.37 -12.02 1.53
CA VAL A 62 -13.31 -12.87 2.71
C VAL A 62 -11.92 -13.47 2.81
N ASN A 63 -11.20 -13.17 3.89
CA ASN A 63 -9.86 -13.68 4.15
C ASN A 63 -9.94 -14.90 5.07
N GLN A 64 -9.12 -15.92 4.77
CA GLN A 64 -8.97 -17.09 5.62
C GLN A 64 -7.49 -17.37 5.86
N ILE A 65 -7.18 -17.97 7.01
CA ILE A 65 -5.82 -18.33 7.39
C ILE A 65 -5.50 -19.72 6.86
N TYR A 66 -4.30 -19.83 6.30
CA TYR A 66 -3.66 -21.05 5.82
C TYR A 66 -2.35 -21.28 6.55
N THR A 67 -1.89 -22.51 6.56
CA THR A 67 -0.53 -22.88 6.99
C THR A 67 0.16 -23.71 5.91
N ILE A 68 1.51 -23.59 5.83
CA ILE A 68 2.36 -24.36 4.93
C ILE A 68 3.73 -24.59 5.59
N GLY A 69 4.35 -25.73 5.34
CA GLY A 69 5.74 -25.96 5.73
C GLY A 69 6.71 -25.02 4.97
N ILE A 70 7.82 -24.64 5.60
CA ILE A 70 8.88 -23.83 4.95
C ILE A 70 9.51 -24.56 3.76
N ASP A 71 9.32 -25.87 3.65
CA ASP A 71 9.70 -26.73 2.54
C ASP A 71 8.61 -26.86 1.46
N GLY A 72 7.49 -26.16 1.61
CA GLY A 72 6.33 -26.22 0.71
C GLY A 72 5.36 -27.38 1.01
N SER A 73 5.63 -28.22 2.00
CA SER A 73 4.77 -29.33 2.38
C SER A 73 3.55 -28.91 3.22
N ASN A 74 2.57 -29.82 3.32
CA ASN A 74 1.45 -29.72 4.27
C ASN A 74 0.61 -28.44 4.19
N GLN A 75 0.46 -27.83 2.98
CA GLN A 75 -0.41 -26.69 2.80
C GLN A 75 -1.85 -27.04 3.17
N ARG A 76 -2.47 -26.23 4.05
CA ARG A 76 -3.87 -26.43 4.47
C ARG A 76 -4.56 -25.13 4.88
N GLN A 77 -5.86 -25.06 4.69
CA GLN A 77 -6.71 -24.02 5.23
C GLN A 77 -7.08 -24.33 6.67
N VAL A 78 -6.77 -23.42 7.61
CA VAL A 78 -7.01 -23.63 9.05
C VAL A 78 -8.19 -22.83 9.59
N THR A 79 -8.66 -21.78 8.90
CA THR A 79 -9.94 -21.11 9.21
C THR A 79 -10.90 -21.22 8.02
N LYS A 80 -12.22 -21.24 8.32
CA LYS A 80 -13.28 -21.38 7.31
C LYS A 80 -14.52 -20.58 7.74
N GLY A 81 -15.37 -20.28 6.79
CA GLY A 81 -16.65 -19.60 7.02
C GLY A 81 -16.79 -18.33 6.18
N ASP A 82 -17.85 -17.58 6.46
CA ASP A 82 -18.22 -16.34 5.78
C ASP A 82 -17.59 -15.10 6.45
N LYS A 83 -17.06 -15.24 7.67
CA LYS A 83 -16.31 -14.19 8.37
C LYS A 83 -14.83 -14.25 8.02
N SER A 84 -14.23 -13.10 7.85
CA SER A 84 -12.77 -13.01 7.67
C SER A 84 -12.03 -13.41 8.94
N SER A 85 -10.91 -14.12 8.75
CA SER A 85 -9.90 -14.39 9.76
C SER A 85 -8.58 -13.80 9.24
N ILE A 86 -8.03 -12.82 9.96
CA ILE A 86 -6.87 -12.01 9.52
C ILE A 86 -5.83 -11.87 10.62
N SER A 87 -4.68 -11.32 10.28
CA SER A 87 -3.59 -11.01 11.20
C SER A 87 -3.14 -12.20 12.05
N PRO A 88 -2.78 -13.36 11.44
CA PRO A 88 -2.25 -14.50 12.20
C PRO A 88 -0.93 -14.12 12.87
N ARG A 89 -0.79 -14.47 14.17
CA ARG A 89 0.44 -14.23 14.95
C ARG A 89 0.73 -15.44 15.83
N TRP A 90 1.91 -16.02 15.68
CA TRP A 90 2.32 -17.19 16.46
C TRP A 90 2.57 -16.85 17.91
N SER A 91 2.16 -17.73 18.83
CA SER A 91 2.63 -17.69 20.21
C SER A 91 4.14 -17.95 20.27
N PRO A 92 4.86 -17.42 21.28
CA PRO A 92 6.31 -17.61 21.40
C PRO A 92 6.76 -19.07 21.46
N ASP A 93 5.92 -19.97 21.98
CA ASP A 93 6.16 -21.41 22.05
C ASP A 93 5.72 -22.18 20.78
N GLY A 94 5.17 -21.48 19.77
CA GLY A 94 4.72 -22.06 18.51
C GLY A 94 3.46 -22.94 18.60
N LYS A 95 2.80 -23.02 19.77
CA LYS A 95 1.68 -23.94 19.97
C LYS A 95 0.32 -23.36 19.61
N ARG A 96 0.21 -22.03 19.51
CA ARG A 96 -1.04 -21.33 19.15
C ARG A 96 -0.79 -20.23 18.12
N ILE A 97 -1.85 -19.87 17.41
CA ILE A 97 -1.90 -18.72 16.51
C ILE A 97 -3.01 -17.80 17.03
N ALA A 98 -2.66 -16.56 17.38
CA ALA A 98 -3.65 -15.50 17.60
C ALA A 98 -4.06 -14.93 16.25
N PHE A 99 -5.33 -14.53 16.12
CA PHE A 99 -5.86 -13.92 14.90
C PHE A 99 -7.09 -13.05 15.22
N VAL A 100 -7.47 -12.20 14.29
CA VAL A 100 -8.68 -11.38 14.39
C VAL A 100 -9.80 -12.02 13.58
N SER A 101 -10.96 -12.19 14.20
CA SER A 101 -12.19 -12.59 13.51
C SER A 101 -13.38 -11.95 14.20
N ASP A 102 -14.32 -11.41 13.40
CA ASP A 102 -15.53 -10.74 13.87
C ASP A 102 -15.24 -9.62 14.91
N GLY A 103 -14.18 -8.83 14.65
CA GLY A 103 -13.77 -7.72 15.51
C GLY A 103 -13.22 -8.13 16.89
N GLN A 104 -12.82 -9.40 17.06
CA GLN A 104 -12.26 -9.89 18.31
C GLN A 104 -10.99 -10.70 18.08
N ILE A 105 -10.17 -10.81 19.12
CA ILE A 105 -8.98 -11.66 19.10
C ILE A 105 -9.36 -13.07 19.52
N TRP A 106 -8.94 -14.01 18.71
CA TRP A 106 -9.08 -15.45 18.89
C TRP A 106 -7.71 -16.10 18.92
N THR A 107 -7.63 -17.27 19.53
CA THR A 107 -6.47 -18.16 19.40
C THR A 107 -6.91 -19.55 18.93
N MET A 108 -6.01 -20.26 18.25
CA MET A 108 -6.22 -21.64 17.78
C MET A 108 -4.92 -22.42 17.77
N LYS A 109 -5.00 -23.76 17.72
CA LYS A 109 -3.84 -24.60 17.39
C LYS A 109 -3.42 -24.40 15.93
N PRO A 110 -2.17 -24.72 15.56
CA PRO A 110 -1.68 -24.59 14.17
C PRO A 110 -2.48 -25.39 13.13
N ASP A 111 -3.19 -26.42 13.57
CA ASP A 111 -4.07 -27.23 12.74
C ASP A 111 -5.49 -26.65 12.56
N GLY A 112 -5.79 -25.53 13.21
CA GLY A 112 -7.09 -24.87 13.20
C GLY A 112 -8.05 -25.38 14.28
N GLY A 113 -7.63 -26.35 15.07
CA GLY A 113 -8.40 -26.87 16.21
C GLY A 113 -8.33 -25.97 17.45
N ASP A 114 -9.14 -26.27 18.45
CA ASP A 114 -9.10 -25.69 19.78
C ASP A 114 -9.16 -24.15 19.78
N ARG A 115 -10.20 -23.64 19.10
CA ARG A 115 -10.41 -22.19 18.96
C ARG A 115 -11.02 -21.61 20.23
N GLU A 116 -10.42 -20.54 20.72
CA GLU A 116 -10.85 -19.81 21.91
C GLU A 116 -10.90 -18.32 21.62
N GLN A 117 -11.98 -17.67 22.02
CA GLN A 117 -12.11 -16.23 21.97
C GLN A 117 -11.40 -15.62 23.18
N VAL A 118 -10.39 -14.77 22.94
CA VAL A 118 -9.59 -14.13 24.00
C VAL A 118 -10.20 -12.81 24.44
N THR A 119 -10.68 -11.98 23.49
CA THR A 119 -11.30 -10.68 23.81
C THR A 119 -12.82 -10.73 23.62
N LYS A 120 -13.53 -9.97 24.47
CA LYS A 120 -14.99 -9.71 24.38
C LYS A 120 -15.23 -8.24 24.68
N ILE A 121 -14.50 -7.37 24.03
CA ILE A 121 -14.59 -5.92 24.22
C ILE A 121 -15.61 -5.33 23.24
N SER A 122 -16.50 -4.45 23.75
CA SER A 122 -17.63 -3.93 22.97
C SER A 122 -17.20 -3.09 21.77
N THR A 123 -16.06 -2.42 21.89
CA THR A 123 -15.47 -1.54 20.87
C THR A 123 -14.58 -2.26 19.85
N GLY A 124 -14.51 -3.60 19.93
CA GLY A 124 -13.68 -4.40 19.03
C GLY A 124 -12.20 -4.45 19.43
N ALA A 125 -11.45 -5.38 18.82
CA ALA A 125 -10.03 -5.59 19.06
C ALA A 125 -9.32 -5.96 17.76
N SER A 126 -8.16 -5.37 17.52
CA SER A 126 -7.34 -5.62 16.33
C SER A 126 -5.84 -5.60 16.65
N GLY A 127 -4.98 -6.04 15.70
CA GLY A 127 -3.53 -5.95 15.82
C GLY A 127 -2.92 -6.80 16.94
N PRO A 128 -3.18 -8.12 17.08
CA PRO A 128 -2.66 -8.91 18.20
C PRO A 128 -1.13 -9.03 18.16
N VAL A 129 -0.49 -8.78 19.31
CA VAL A 129 0.94 -8.99 19.55
C VAL A 129 1.11 -9.79 20.85
N TRP A 130 1.78 -10.94 20.76
CA TRP A 130 2.08 -11.78 21.92
C TRP A 130 3.22 -11.18 22.74
N SER A 131 3.11 -11.24 24.07
CA SER A 131 4.26 -11.01 24.94
C SER A 131 5.27 -12.17 24.80
N PRO A 132 6.59 -11.93 24.91
CA PRO A 132 7.61 -12.97 24.82
C PRO A 132 7.45 -14.13 25.81
N ASN A 133 6.90 -13.88 27.00
CA ASN A 133 6.60 -14.93 27.99
C ASN A 133 5.29 -15.70 27.71
N GLY A 134 4.55 -15.36 26.64
CA GLY A 134 3.31 -16.02 26.25
C GLY A 134 2.11 -15.78 27.18
N GLN A 135 2.20 -14.86 28.13
CA GLN A 135 1.13 -14.65 29.13
C GLN A 135 0.13 -13.57 28.73
N TRP A 136 0.51 -12.67 27.82
CA TRP A 136 -0.28 -11.51 27.42
C TRP A 136 -0.39 -11.40 25.89
N ILE A 137 -1.49 -10.81 25.42
CA ILE A 137 -1.64 -10.29 24.08
C ILE A 137 -1.93 -8.80 24.18
N ALA A 138 -1.10 -7.98 23.53
CA ALA A 138 -1.41 -6.57 23.30
C ALA A 138 -2.27 -6.44 22.03
N PHE A 139 -3.15 -5.43 22.02
CA PHE A 139 -4.05 -5.14 20.91
C PHE A 139 -4.52 -3.68 20.97
N VAL A 140 -5.18 -3.19 19.93
CA VAL A 140 -5.81 -1.87 19.94
C VAL A 140 -7.33 -1.98 19.90
N SER A 141 -7.98 -0.97 20.50
CA SER A 141 -9.42 -0.77 20.49
C SER A 141 -9.76 0.71 20.51
N ASP A 142 -10.87 1.08 19.84
CA ASP A 142 -11.33 2.47 19.77
C ASP A 142 -12.34 2.75 20.87
N VAL A 143 -11.92 3.47 21.89
CA VAL A 143 -12.66 3.70 23.13
C VAL A 143 -12.98 5.18 23.36
N TYR A 144 -13.99 5.47 24.17
CA TYR A 144 -14.22 6.82 24.67
C TYR A 144 -13.20 7.14 25.77
N PRO A 145 -12.37 8.20 25.64
CA PRO A 145 -11.29 8.50 26.60
C PRO A 145 -11.75 8.69 28.05
N GLU A 146 -12.98 9.12 28.25
CA GLU A 146 -13.60 9.27 29.56
C GLU A 146 -14.06 7.96 30.20
N CYS A 147 -14.20 6.88 29.38
CA CYS A 147 -14.66 5.59 29.85
C CYS A 147 -13.51 4.75 30.41
N LYS A 148 -13.60 4.34 31.67
CA LYS A 148 -12.61 3.47 32.33
C LYS A 148 -12.97 1.98 32.29
N THR A 149 -14.12 1.62 31.73
CA THR A 149 -14.64 0.27 31.67
C THR A 149 -15.32 0.01 30.32
N ASP A 150 -15.35 -1.25 29.91
CA ASP A 150 -16.05 -1.67 28.67
C ASP A 150 -17.57 -1.42 28.77
N GLU A 151 -18.15 -1.52 29.96
CA GLU A 151 -19.56 -1.18 30.20
C GLU A 151 -19.87 0.26 29.83
N CYS A 152 -19.03 1.21 30.26
CA CYS A 152 -19.17 2.62 29.90
C CYS A 152 -19.08 2.84 28.40
N ASN A 153 -18.12 2.20 27.68
CA ASN A 153 -18.02 2.26 26.24
C ASN A 153 -19.31 1.76 25.54
N ARG A 154 -19.85 0.62 26.01
CA ARG A 154 -21.09 0.05 25.47
C ARG A 154 -22.30 0.96 25.70
N GLU A 155 -22.38 1.61 26.86
CA GLU A 155 -23.45 2.57 27.14
C GLU A 155 -23.35 3.82 26.27
N GLU A 156 -22.16 4.36 26.04
CA GLU A 156 -21.95 5.48 25.15
C GLU A 156 -22.28 5.14 23.68
N ASP A 157 -21.88 3.96 23.20
CA ASP A 157 -22.28 3.46 21.87
C ASP A 157 -23.81 3.32 21.76
N ALA A 158 -24.46 2.72 22.77
CA ALA A 158 -25.92 2.59 22.77
C ALA A 158 -26.65 3.96 22.79
N LYS A 159 -26.11 4.95 23.49
CA LYS A 159 -26.63 6.32 23.46
C LYS A 159 -26.49 6.96 22.07
N ALA A 160 -25.30 6.80 21.43
CA ALA A 160 -25.04 7.31 20.09
C ALA A 160 -25.99 6.65 19.06
N ASP A 161 -26.16 5.33 19.12
CA ASP A 161 -27.02 4.55 18.21
C ASP A 161 -28.51 4.94 18.35
N SER A 162 -28.97 5.10 19.56
CA SER A 162 -30.36 5.44 19.86
C SER A 162 -30.71 6.93 19.61
N ASN A 163 -29.70 7.78 19.46
CA ASN A 163 -29.93 9.20 19.19
C ASN A 163 -30.55 9.39 17.79
N LYS A 164 -31.70 10.04 17.75
CA LYS A 164 -32.39 10.38 16.49
C LYS A 164 -31.73 11.53 15.73
N VAL A 165 -30.99 12.37 16.41
CA VAL A 165 -30.18 13.42 15.79
C VAL A 165 -28.90 12.78 15.26
N LYS A 166 -28.76 12.73 13.95
CA LYS A 166 -27.57 12.21 13.26
C LYS A 166 -26.74 13.36 12.73
N ALA A 167 -26.02 14.03 13.63
CA ALA A 167 -25.16 15.16 13.32
C ALA A 167 -23.74 14.87 13.83
N HIS A 168 -22.75 15.08 12.98
CA HIS A 168 -21.37 15.15 13.40
C HIS A 168 -21.10 16.51 14.04
N VAL A 169 -20.54 16.52 15.24
CA VAL A 169 -20.22 17.76 15.98
C VAL A 169 -18.76 17.70 16.39
N THR A 170 -17.98 18.67 15.94
CA THR A 170 -16.57 18.80 16.28
C THR A 170 -16.21 20.25 16.59
N ASP A 171 -15.30 20.44 17.51
CA ASP A 171 -14.73 21.74 17.92
C ASP A 171 -13.21 21.79 17.70
N ARG A 172 -12.64 20.73 17.11
CA ARG A 172 -11.21 20.60 16.85
C ARG A 172 -10.91 19.84 15.56
N LEU A 173 -9.72 20.02 15.02
CA LEU A 173 -9.08 19.16 14.02
C LEU A 173 -8.34 18.01 14.78
N LEU A 174 -8.15 16.84 14.26
CA LEU A 174 -8.57 16.23 13.01
C LEU A 174 -9.98 15.62 13.22
N TYR A 175 -10.93 15.79 12.30
CA TYR A 175 -12.31 15.28 12.49
C TYR A 175 -12.70 14.18 11.50
N ARG A 176 -11.89 13.94 10.46
CA ARG A 176 -12.08 12.88 9.45
C ARG A 176 -10.76 12.24 9.11
N HIS A 177 -10.79 10.97 8.68
CA HIS A 177 -9.64 10.27 8.12
C HIS A 177 -10.11 9.21 7.13
N TRP A 178 -9.54 9.15 5.93
CA TRP A 178 -9.90 8.25 4.83
C TRP A 178 -11.38 8.30 4.47
N VAL A 179 -12.21 7.44 5.07
CA VAL A 179 -13.66 7.30 4.84
C VAL A 179 -14.46 7.52 6.12
N GLU A 180 -13.82 7.78 7.24
CA GLU A 180 -14.42 7.77 8.56
C GLU A 180 -14.43 9.15 9.19
N TRP A 181 -15.51 9.44 9.96
CA TRP A 181 -15.55 10.54 10.88
C TRP A 181 -14.90 10.11 12.19
N ARG A 182 -13.94 10.90 12.67
CA ARG A 182 -13.32 10.71 13.96
C ARG A 182 -14.25 11.23 15.07
N GLU A 183 -15.20 10.48 15.46
CA GLU A 183 -16.12 10.80 16.53
C GLU A 183 -15.36 11.08 17.87
N ARG A 184 -15.95 10.78 18.99
CA ARG A 184 -15.34 10.98 20.32
C ARG A 184 -14.34 9.90 20.72
N LYS A 185 -14.24 8.80 19.98
CA LYS A 185 -13.36 7.68 20.30
C LYS A 185 -11.90 7.96 19.98
N ARG A 186 -11.01 7.25 20.68
CA ARG A 186 -9.57 7.24 20.45
C ARG A 186 -9.07 5.80 20.42
N THR A 187 -8.11 5.56 19.55
CA THR A 187 -7.43 4.26 19.51
C THR A 187 -6.48 4.15 20.67
N HIS A 188 -6.67 3.15 21.52
CA HIS A 188 -5.78 2.89 22.66
C HIS A 188 -5.19 1.48 22.61
N VAL A 189 -3.98 1.32 23.16
CA VAL A 189 -3.32 0.02 23.33
C VAL A 189 -3.80 -0.62 24.62
N PHE A 190 -4.21 -1.88 24.52
CA PHE A 190 -4.65 -2.73 25.62
C PHE A 190 -3.77 -3.97 25.73
N VAL A 191 -3.82 -4.61 26.89
CA VAL A 191 -3.31 -5.97 27.09
C VAL A 191 -4.36 -6.85 27.73
N VAL A 192 -4.39 -8.11 27.34
CA VAL A 192 -5.29 -9.13 27.89
C VAL A 192 -4.50 -10.40 28.21
N PRO A 193 -4.81 -11.13 29.32
CA PRO A 193 -4.22 -12.45 29.56
C PRO A 193 -4.56 -13.41 28.40
N THR A 194 -3.61 -14.24 27.99
CA THR A 194 -3.78 -15.16 26.84
C THR A 194 -4.90 -16.20 27.05
N ARG A 195 -5.31 -16.43 28.29
CA ARG A 195 -6.43 -17.30 28.66
C ARG A 195 -7.78 -16.56 28.71
N GLY A 196 -7.82 -15.29 28.24
CA GLY A 196 -8.97 -14.41 28.37
C GLY A 196 -9.04 -13.74 29.76
N GLY A 197 -10.02 -12.86 29.91
CA GLY A 197 -10.21 -12.07 31.12
C GLY A 197 -10.43 -10.60 30.85
N VAL A 198 -10.29 -9.76 31.86
CA VAL A 198 -10.45 -8.32 31.69
C VAL A 198 -9.24 -7.72 31.00
N ALA A 199 -9.48 -7.04 29.88
CA ALA A 199 -8.46 -6.26 29.21
C ALA A 199 -8.08 -5.03 30.03
N ARG A 200 -6.79 -4.70 30.03
CA ARG A 200 -6.28 -3.52 30.71
C ARG A 200 -5.72 -2.54 29.71
N GLU A 201 -6.17 -1.33 29.79
CA GLU A 201 -5.71 -0.20 29.00
C GLU A 201 -4.29 0.22 29.43
N LEU A 202 -3.41 0.48 28.47
CA LEU A 202 -2.04 0.95 28.70
C LEU A 202 -1.84 2.42 28.35
N THR A 203 -2.69 2.98 27.48
CA THR A 203 -2.51 4.32 26.92
C THR A 203 -3.75 5.21 27.14
N PRO A 204 -4.22 5.37 28.40
CA PRO A 204 -5.39 6.19 28.69
C PRO A 204 -5.12 7.67 28.40
N GLY A 205 -6.11 8.37 27.86
CA GLY A 205 -6.04 9.80 27.57
C GLY A 205 -6.77 10.21 26.30
N ASP A 206 -6.93 11.52 26.09
CA ASP A 206 -7.61 12.03 24.90
C ASP A 206 -6.62 12.19 23.72
N TYR A 207 -6.02 11.08 23.30
CA TYR A 207 -5.10 10.96 22.16
C TYR A 207 -5.14 9.55 21.59
N ASP A 208 -4.74 9.38 20.34
CA ASP A 208 -4.65 8.07 19.71
C ASP A 208 -3.27 7.43 19.93
N SER A 209 -3.28 6.13 20.15
CA SER A 209 -2.07 5.30 20.24
C SER A 209 -2.32 3.92 19.59
N PRO A 210 -1.72 3.68 18.42
CA PRO A 210 -0.89 4.56 17.58
C PRO A 210 -1.64 5.81 17.05
N PRO A 211 -0.91 6.87 16.59
CA PRO A 211 -1.52 8.08 16.06
C PRO A 211 -2.49 7.80 14.91
N TYR A 212 -3.64 8.45 14.93
CA TYR A 212 -4.77 8.17 14.03
C TYR A 212 -4.44 8.30 12.54
N ALA A 213 -3.69 9.34 12.19
CA ALA A 213 -3.51 9.72 10.80
C ALA A 213 -2.32 9.03 10.09
N ALA A 214 -1.34 8.53 10.80
CA ALA A 214 -0.04 8.23 10.21
C ALA A 214 0.51 6.84 10.54
N SER A 215 -0.14 6.03 11.38
CA SER A 215 0.39 4.76 11.86
C SER A 215 -0.35 3.52 11.36
N SER A 216 0.30 2.36 11.44
CA SER A 216 -0.35 1.07 11.31
C SER A 216 -1.00 0.65 12.63
N SER A 217 -1.96 -0.26 12.57
CA SER A 217 -2.62 -0.82 13.77
C SER A 217 -1.71 -1.71 14.65
N ILE A 218 -0.42 -1.87 14.31
CA ILE A 218 0.55 -2.71 15.03
C ILE A 218 1.86 -1.94 15.18
N ASP A 219 1.82 -0.75 15.77
CA ASP A 219 3.00 0.05 16.07
C ASP A 219 3.29 0.06 17.58
N TYR A 220 3.39 -1.14 18.15
CA TYR A 220 3.77 -1.37 19.56
C TYR A 220 4.48 -2.72 19.71
N ALA A 221 5.33 -2.82 20.73
CA ALA A 221 6.13 -4.01 20.99
C ALA A 221 6.35 -4.23 22.49
N PHE A 222 6.32 -5.49 22.93
CA PHE A 222 6.75 -5.87 24.27
C PHE A 222 8.28 -5.86 24.39
N SER A 223 8.77 -5.53 25.58
CA SER A 223 10.15 -5.83 26.00
C SER A 223 10.39 -7.34 26.08
N PRO A 224 11.64 -7.83 25.90
CA PRO A 224 11.95 -9.27 25.94
C PRO A 224 11.56 -9.95 27.28
N ASP A 225 11.62 -9.23 28.39
CA ASP A 225 11.19 -9.69 29.71
C ASP A 225 9.68 -9.58 29.94
N SER A 226 8.95 -9.03 28.96
CA SER A 226 7.50 -8.81 29.01
C SER A 226 7.04 -7.86 30.13
N SER A 227 7.90 -6.97 30.61
CA SER A 227 7.57 -6.06 31.72
C SER A 227 7.00 -4.73 31.27
N GLU A 228 7.21 -4.35 30.02
CA GLU A 228 6.79 -3.07 29.44
C GLU A 228 6.41 -3.19 27.96
N VAL A 229 5.75 -2.14 27.44
CA VAL A 229 5.38 -2.00 26.02
C VAL A 229 5.90 -0.65 25.52
N ALA A 230 6.59 -0.68 24.36
CA ALA A 230 6.85 0.49 23.56
C ALA A 230 5.67 0.74 22.63
N TYR A 231 5.22 1.97 22.48
CA TYR A 231 4.08 2.36 21.66
C TYR A 231 4.25 3.77 21.10
N LEU A 232 3.42 4.17 20.15
CA LEU A 232 3.49 5.48 19.51
C LEU A 232 2.44 6.45 20.04
N ARG A 233 2.81 7.73 20.08
CA ARG A 233 1.89 8.83 20.38
C ARG A 233 2.35 10.09 19.67
N ASN A 234 1.41 10.86 19.10
CA ASN A 234 1.69 12.23 18.63
C ASN A 234 1.62 13.19 19.84
N PRO A 235 2.72 13.87 20.21
CA PRO A 235 2.73 14.80 21.34
C PRO A 235 2.27 16.21 20.97
N ASP A 236 2.06 16.52 19.68
CA ASP A 236 1.79 17.88 19.23
C ASP A 236 0.36 18.33 19.52
N ARG A 237 0.22 19.59 19.87
CA ARG A 237 -1.07 20.20 20.20
C ARG A 237 -2.07 20.18 19.03
N ILE A 238 -1.57 20.39 17.79
CA ILE A 238 -2.39 20.41 16.57
C ILE A 238 -1.95 19.22 15.71
N GLU A 239 -2.47 18.07 16.03
CA GLU A 239 -2.18 16.80 15.36
C GLU A 239 -2.45 16.87 13.86
N ALA A 240 -3.46 17.62 13.43
CA ALA A 240 -3.90 17.70 12.04
C ALA A 240 -2.88 18.26 11.04
N ILE A 241 -1.89 19.03 11.51
CA ILE A 241 -0.81 19.58 10.67
C ILE A 241 0.56 18.97 11.02
N SER A 242 0.57 17.91 11.82
CA SER A 242 1.78 17.29 12.37
C SER A 242 1.96 15.88 11.85
N THR A 243 3.19 15.53 11.48
CA THR A 243 3.63 14.14 11.29
C THR A 243 4.44 13.64 12.49
N ASN A 244 4.53 14.43 13.57
CA ASN A 244 5.28 14.04 14.76
C ASN A 244 4.64 12.81 15.41
N SER A 245 5.45 11.79 15.61
CA SER A 245 5.09 10.58 16.33
C SER A 245 6.28 10.12 17.13
N ASP A 246 6.14 10.11 18.44
CA ASP A 246 7.19 9.70 19.36
C ASP A 246 6.96 8.29 19.88
N ILE A 247 8.04 7.60 20.21
CA ILE A 247 8.03 6.30 20.89
C ILE A 247 8.02 6.54 22.39
N TYR A 248 6.97 6.00 23.04
CA TYR A 248 6.82 5.97 24.49
C TYR A 248 6.99 4.55 24.99
N VAL A 249 7.47 4.41 26.22
CA VAL A 249 7.58 3.11 26.92
C VAL A 249 6.78 3.18 28.21
N VAL A 250 5.88 2.22 28.41
CA VAL A 250 5.04 2.09 29.62
C VAL A 250 5.17 0.69 30.22
N LYS A 251 5.23 0.59 31.53
CA LYS A 251 5.24 -0.71 32.24
C LYS A 251 3.87 -1.38 32.17
N LEU A 252 3.85 -2.71 32.08
CA LEU A 252 2.60 -3.46 32.09
C LEU A 252 1.74 -3.21 33.34
N ASN A 253 2.35 -2.95 34.48
CA ASN A 253 1.63 -2.64 35.72
C ASN A 253 1.17 -1.17 35.82
N GLY A 254 1.38 -0.36 34.76
CA GLY A 254 1.05 1.06 34.71
C GLY A 254 2.21 1.94 35.18
N GLY A 255 1.95 3.23 35.30
CA GLY A 255 2.92 4.28 35.62
C GLY A 255 3.03 5.30 34.53
N ASP A 256 3.85 6.35 34.73
CA ASP A 256 4.05 7.41 33.76
C ASP A 256 4.86 6.88 32.56
N PRO A 257 4.36 7.05 31.33
CA PRO A 257 5.10 6.64 30.14
C PRO A 257 6.34 7.53 29.90
N LYS A 258 7.44 6.92 29.52
CA LYS A 258 8.67 7.62 29.15
C LYS A 258 8.74 7.83 27.65
N ASN A 259 8.79 9.08 27.18
CA ASN A 259 9.11 9.42 25.79
C ASN A 259 10.62 9.23 25.56
N ILE A 260 11.00 8.43 24.56
CA ILE A 260 12.41 8.12 24.27
C ILE A 260 12.92 8.78 22.98
N THR A 261 12.04 9.41 22.20
CA THR A 261 12.39 10.04 20.92
C THR A 261 12.00 11.53 20.84
N ALA A 262 11.67 12.17 21.95
CA ALA A 262 11.22 13.57 22.03
C ALA A 262 12.12 14.61 21.34
N ALA A 263 13.36 14.27 20.99
CA ALA A 263 14.27 15.16 20.28
C ALA A 263 14.03 15.20 18.76
N ASN A 264 13.28 14.22 18.21
CA ASN A 264 12.88 14.20 16.82
C ASN A 264 11.47 14.80 16.70
N HIS A 265 11.29 15.81 15.85
CA HIS A 265 9.97 16.39 15.54
C HIS A 265 9.36 15.85 14.25
N GLY A 266 10.01 14.87 13.64
CA GLY A 266 9.48 14.09 12.51
C GLY A 266 8.72 12.85 13.00
N TYR A 267 8.82 11.75 12.28
CA TYR A 267 8.03 10.58 12.55
C TYR A 267 8.90 9.39 13.00
N ASP A 268 8.71 8.90 14.23
CA ASP A 268 9.32 7.67 14.73
C ASP A 268 8.27 6.57 14.81
N ALA A 269 8.59 5.35 14.33
CA ALA A 269 7.62 4.26 14.17
C ALA A 269 8.25 2.87 14.32
N THR A 270 7.41 1.86 14.38
CA THR A 270 7.75 0.42 14.36
C THR A 270 8.86 0.04 15.34
N PRO A 271 8.69 0.29 16.66
CA PRO A 271 9.70 -0.06 17.64
C PRO A 271 9.82 -1.59 17.77
N ILE A 272 11.06 -2.09 17.81
CA ILE A 272 11.40 -3.48 18.15
C ILE A 272 12.52 -3.47 19.19
N TYR A 273 12.45 -4.36 20.18
CA TYR A 273 13.52 -4.51 21.16
C TYR A 273 14.61 -5.45 20.63
N SER A 274 15.89 -5.18 20.98
CA SER A 274 16.93 -6.19 20.88
C SER A 274 16.64 -7.37 21.83
N LEU A 275 17.17 -8.56 21.54
CA LEU A 275 16.87 -9.77 22.29
C LEU A 275 17.28 -9.68 23.79
N ASP A 276 18.34 -8.91 24.07
CA ASP A 276 18.84 -8.63 25.42
C ASP A 276 18.14 -7.44 26.11
N GLY A 277 17.23 -6.76 25.41
CA GLY A 277 16.52 -5.58 25.88
C GLY A 277 17.39 -4.32 26.03
N LYS A 278 18.63 -4.34 25.56
CA LYS A 278 19.56 -3.19 25.65
C LYS A 278 19.17 -2.05 24.71
N TYR A 279 18.66 -2.38 23.53
CA TYR A 279 18.31 -1.44 22.50
C TYR A 279 16.83 -1.47 22.17
N ILE A 280 16.32 -0.32 21.70
CA ILE A 280 15.09 -0.22 20.91
C ILE A 280 15.50 0.22 19.51
N ILE A 281 15.14 -0.58 18.50
CA ILE A 281 15.40 -0.32 17.10
C ILE A 281 14.08 0.17 16.49
N TYR A 282 14.12 1.23 15.69
CA TYR A 282 12.92 1.84 15.17
C TYR A 282 13.17 2.52 13.82
N ARG A 283 12.10 2.79 13.10
CA ARG A 283 12.18 3.63 11.89
C ARG A 283 11.97 5.09 12.26
N SER A 284 12.63 5.99 11.53
CA SER A 284 12.58 7.43 11.82
C SER A 284 12.64 8.26 10.55
N GLN A 285 11.79 9.28 10.47
CA GLN A 285 11.89 10.38 9.51
C GLN A 285 12.28 11.65 10.26
N PRO A 286 13.32 12.40 9.81
CA PRO A 286 13.80 13.56 10.54
C PRO A 286 12.99 14.83 10.29
N THR A 287 12.27 14.95 9.16
CA THR A 287 11.70 16.21 8.72
C THR A 287 10.24 16.33 9.17
N ALA A 288 9.98 17.25 10.10
CA ALA A 288 8.64 17.54 10.59
C ALA A 288 7.69 17.98 9.46
N GLY A 289 6.48 17.42 9.43
CA GLY A 289 5.46 17.72 8.44
C GLY A 289 5.65 17.07 7.07
N PHE A 290 6.75 16.33 6.85
CA PHE A 290 7.02 15.68 5.56
C PHE A 290 6.84 14.15 5.65
N GLU A 291 5.68 13.64 5.36
CA GLU A 291 5.36 12.20 5.43
C GLU A 291 6.13 11.33 4.43
N ALA A 292 6.66 11.90 3.35
CA ALA A 292 7.45 11.21 2.35
C ALA A 292 8.96 11.35 2.56
N ASP A 293 9.39 11.83 3.74
CA ASP A 293 10.81 11.86 4.08
C ASP A 293 11.39 10.45 4.16
N ARG A 294 12.70 10.34 4.04
CA ARG A 294 13.40 9.05 4.03
C ARG A 294 13.25 8.32 5.37
N TRP A 295 12.64 7.16 5.35
CA TRP A 295 12.65 6.25 6.48
C TRP A 295 14.06 5.72 6.73
N ARG A 296 14.60 6.00 7.94
CA ARG A 296 15.88 5.53 8.44
C ARG A 296 15.67 4.46 9.49
N ILE A 297 16.61 3.55 9.67
CA ILE A 297 16.64 2.64 10.81
C ILE A 297 17.52 3.26 11.87
N MET A 298 16.97 3.44 13.07
CA MET A 298 17.63 4.00 14.24
C MET A 298 17.77 2.93 15.33
N ARG A 299 18.80 3.05 16.15
CA ARG A 299 19.00 2.24 17.35
C ARG A 299 19.16 3.17 18.55
N TYR A 300 18.23 3.09 19.48
CA TYR A 300 18.26 3.79 20.77
C TYR A 300 18.90 2.90 21.83
N ASP A 301 19.97 3.35 22.48
CA ASP A 301 20.58 2.68 23.64
C ASP A 301 19.87 3.11 24.92
N ARG A 302 19.20 2.17 25.57
CA ARG A 302 18.34 2.41 26.74
C ARG A 302 19.14 2.83 27.97
N SER A 303 20.43 2.51 28.05
CA SER A 303 21.30 2.85 29.17
C SER A 303 21.85 4.27 29.07
N SER A 304 22.24 4.69 27.86
CA SER A 304 22.81 6.02 27.64
C SER A 304 21.79 7.05 27.17
N GLY A 305 20.64 6.63 26.65
CA GLY A 305 19.63 7.49 26.04
C GLY A 305 20.05 8.03 24.65
N GLN A 306 21.06 7.46 24.02
CA GLN A 306 21.59 7.93 22.74
C GLN A 306 21.02 7.10 21.58
N SER A 307 20.76 7.77 20.46
CA SER A 307 20.33 7.11 19.20
C SER A 307 21.43 7.18 18.15
N VAL A 308 21.57 6.09 17.38
CA VAL A 308 22.49 5.98 16.23
C VAL A 308 21.70 5.56 14.99
N GLU A 309 21.96 6.25 13.87
CA GLU A 309 21.39 5.86 12.58
C GLU A 309 22.15 4.67 12.00
N LEU A 310 21.46 3.57 11.72
CA LEU A 310 22.03 2.33 11.17
C LEU A 310 22.08 2.31 9.64
N THR A 311 21.28 3.15 8.98
CA THR A 311 21.19 3.26 7.51
C THR A 311 21.77 4.57 6.96
N GLY A 312 22.66 5.21 7.70
CA GLY A 312 23.27 6.49 7.32
C GLY A 312 23.95 6.44 5.95
N GLY A 313 23.50 7.29 5.03
CA GLY A 313 23.98 7.34 3.64
C GLY A 313 23.41 6.29 2.69
N PHE A 314 22.47 5.45 3.12
CA PHE A 314 21.63 4.62 2.26
C PHE A 314 20.45 5.48 1.77
N ASP A 315 20.44 5.82 0.47
CA ASP A 315 19.52 6.80 -0.11
C ASP A 315 18.18 6.17 -0.59
N GLN A 316 17.65 5.22 0.18
CA GLN A 316 16.33 4.64 -0.05
C GLN A 316 15.53 4.57 1.26
N GLN A 317 14.23 4.40 1.17
CA GLN A 317 13.36 4.23 2.33
C GLN A 317 13.48 2.81 2.88
N ALA A 318 13.83 2.67 4.16
CA ALA A 318 13.82 1.38 4.83
C ALA A 318 12.42 1.04 5.37
N ASP A 319 11.91 -0.13 5.01
CA ASP A 319 10.59 -0.60 5.40
C ASP A 319 10.65 -2.02 5.97
N GLU A 320 9.58 -2.47 6.63
CA GLU A 320 9.38 -3.82 7.15
C GLU A 320 10.62 -4.46 7.83
N MET A 321 11.06 -3.90 8.93
CA MET A 321 12.21 -4.42 9.67
C MET A 321 11.95 -5.75 10.37
N LYS A 322 12.95 -6.63 10.36
CA LYS A 322 13.00 -7.86 11.17
C LYS A 322 14.40 -8.07 11.75
N LEU A 323 14.45 -8.40 13.03
CA LEU A 323 15.69 -8.78 13.69
C LEU A 323 16.02 -10.24 13.37
N SER A 324 17.29 -10.55 13.11
CA SER A 324 17.77 -11.92 13.01
C SER A 324 17.58 -12.67 14.33
N THR A 325 17.48 -14.00 14.29
CA THR A 325 17.27 -14.82 15.50
C THR A 325 18.44 -14.80 16.48
N ASP A 326 19.65 -14.44 16.02
CA ASP A 326 20.83 -14.20 16.88
C ASP A 326 20.93 -12.78 17.41
N GLY A 327 20.01 -11.88 17.00
CA GLY A 327 19.94 -10.49 17.43
C GLY A 327 21.03 -9.57 16.86
N LYS A 328 21.84 -10.02 15.88
CA LYS A 328 23.00 -9.25 15.39
C LYS A 328 22.74 -8.45 14.12
N THR A 329 21.73 -8.83 13.35
CA THR A 329 21.44 -8.27 12.04
C THR A 329 19.98 -7.84 11.97
N ILE A 330 19.73 -6.67 11.38
CA ILE A 330 18.39 -6.22 10.98
C ILE A 330 18.26 -6.49 9.49
N TYR A 331 17.22 -7.20 9.10
CA TYR A 331 16.79 -7.33 7.73
C TYR A 331 15.61 -6.39 7.48
N PHE A 332 15.56 -5.79 6.31
CA PHE A 332 14.50 -4.86 5.93
C PHE A 332 14.27 -4.87 4.42
N ILE A 333 13.13 -4.43 3.98
CA ILE A 333 12.87 -4.20 2.56
C ILE A 333 13.02 -2.71 2.25
N ALA A 334 13.39 -2.39 1.02
CA ALA A 334 13.47 -1.00 0.56
C ALA A 334 13.09 -0.92 -0.92
N ASN A 335 12.37 0.15 -1.30
CA ASN A 335 12.07 0.40 -2.70
C ASN A 335 13.36 0.76 -3.45
N LEU A 336 13.62 0.04 -4.52
CA LEU A 336 14.77 0.26 -5.41
C LEU A 336 14.40 -0.02 -6.87
N ASN A 337 14.38 1.03 -7.70
CA ASN A 337 14.11 0.93 -9.14
C ASN A 337 12.83 0.15 -9.49
N GLY A 338 11.74 0.41 -8.75
CA GLY A 338 10.45 -0.24 -8.96
C GLY A 338 10.36 -1.70 -8.53
N ARG A 339 11.17 -2.10 -7.54
CA ARG A 339 11.12 -3.40 -6.85
C ARG A 339 11.34 -3.19 -5.35
N THR A 340 11.12 -4.23 -4.54
CA THR A 340 11.32 -4.20 -3.09
C THR A 340 12.25 -5.34 -2.63
N PRO A 341 13.55 -5.27 -2.98
CA PRO A 341 14.57 -6.22 -2.52
C PRO A 341 14.74 -6.22 -1.00
N ILE A 342 15.33 -7.29 -0.48
CA ILE A 342 15.64 -7.43 0.95
C ILE A 342 17.08 -7.00 1.20
N PHE A 343 17.26 -6.15 2.20
CA PHE A 343 18.54 -5.64 2.66
C PHE A 343 18.86 -6.11 4.07
N SER A 344 20.12 -5.92 4.49
CA SER A 344 20.59 -6.15 5.84
C SER A 344 21.51 -5.05 6.33
N VAL A 345 21.51 -4.84 7.65
CA VAL A 345 22.44 -3.96 8.35
C VAL A 345 22.75 -4.52 9.74
N PRO A 346 23.99 -4.42 10.27
CA PRO A 346 24.28 -4.89 11.61
C PRO A 346 23.62 -4.02 12.68
N VAL A 347 23.15 -4.66 13.77
CA VAL A 347 22.61 -3.96 14.96
C VAL A 347 23.71 -3.11 15.63
N GLU A 348 24.93 -3.62 15.66
CA GLU A 348 26.11 -2.90 16.13
C GLU A 348 27.04 -2.59 14.95
N PRO A 349 26.89 -1.42 14.28
CA PRO A 349 27.72 -1.07 13.15
C PRO A 349 29.14 -0.70 13.62
N ASP A 350 30.14 -0.98 12.78
CA ASP A 350 31.49 -0.43 12.98
C ASP A 350 31.50 1.06 12.63
N LEU A 351 31.51 1.91 13.65
CA LEU A 351 31.46 3.36 13.48
C LEU A 351 32.77 3.96 12.87
N ARG A 352 33.83 3.16 12.72
CA ARG A 352 35.05 3.55 11.99
C ARG A 352 34.88 3.45 10.48
N MET A 353 33.86 2.70 10.02
CA MET A 353 33.49 2.54 8.61
C MET A 353 32.34 3.48 8.26
N ARG A 354 32.20 3.81 6.97
CA ARG A 354 30.98 4.50 6.49
C ARG A 354 29.78 3.57 6.65
N ILE A 355 28.74 4.02 7.34
CA ILE A 355 27.56 3.20 7.64
C ILE A 355 26.90 2.68 6.34
N ALA A 356 26.81 3.51 5.30
CA ALA A 356 26.24 3.09 4.00
C ALA A 356 26.92 1.84 3.41
N THR A 357 28.20 1.61 3.68
CA THR A 357 28.92 0.42 3.18
C THR A 357 28.58 -0.85 3.95
N GLN A 358 27.87 -0.74 5.07
CA GLN A 358 27.45 -1.87 5.91
C GLN A 358 26.02 -2.32 5.58
N VAL A 359 25.25 -1.51 4.83
CA VAL A 359 23.96 -1.93 4.24
C VAL A 359 24.27 -2.82 3.03
N LYS A 360 23.70 -4.02 3.01
CA LYS A 360 23.91 -5.00 1.94
C LYS A 360 22.56 -5.44 1.36
N GLU A 361 22.48 -5.49 0.06
CA GLU A 361 21.38 -6.15 -0.64
C GLU A 361 21.58 -7.68 -0.52
N VAL A 362 20.60 -8.39 0.05
CA VAL A 362 20.68 -9.82 0.35
C VAL A 362 19.85 -10.63 -0.65
N VAL A 363 18.59 -10.23 -0.90
CA VAL A 363 17.74 -10.89 -1.89
C VAL A 363 17.39 -9.85 -2.97
N PRO A 364 18.13 -9.83 -4.08
CA PRO A 364 17.91 -8.87 -5.16
C PRO A 364 16.71 -9.27 -6.07
N ASN A 365 16.24 -8.30 -6.85
CA ASN A 365 15.27 -8.52 -7.95
C ASN A 365 13.95 -9.19 -7.52
N VAL A 366 13.49 -8.94 -6.31
CA VAL A 366 12.19 -9.38 -5.79
C VAL A 366 11.31 -8.17 -5.50
N SER A 367 10.00 -8.37 -5.56
CA SER A 367 9.02 -7.45 -4.95
C SER A 367 8.44 -8.17 -3.73
N ALA A 368 9.15 -8.05 -2.61
CA ALA A 368 8.83 -8.70 -1.34
C ALA A 368 7.92 -7.84 -0.47
N ALA A 369 7.07 -8.51 0.32
CA ALA A 369 6.25 -7.94 1.38
C ALA A 369 6.06 -8.99 2.50
N GLY A 370 5.86 -8.57 3.75
CA GLY A 370 5.68 -9.48 4.87
C GLY A 370 6.93 -10.28 5.19
N LEU A 371 8.07 -9.60 5.28
CA LEU A 371 9.38 -10.23 5.54
C LEU A 371 9.41 -11.03 6.83
N ASN A 372 9.92 -12.25 6.77
CA ASN A 372 10.25 -13.11 7.92
C ASN A 372 11.66 -13.69 7.76
N VAL A 373 12.33 -13.92 8.89
CA VAL A 373 13.69 -14.50 8.96
C VAL A 373 13.63 -15.78 9.79
N ALA A 374 14.06 -16.88 9.21
CA ALA A 374 14.10 -18.17 9.87
C ALA A 374 15.38 -18.35 10.73
N PRO A 375 15.39 -19.30 11.71
CA PRO A 375 16.58 -19.57 12.52
C PRO A 375 17.83 -19.99 11.72
N ASP A 376 17.66 -20.58 10.54
CA ASP A 376 18.74 -20.92 9.62
C ASP A 376 19.22 -19.73 8.75
N GLY A 377 18.65 -18.56 8.96
CA GLY A 377 18.92 -17.34 8.19
C GLY A 377 18.18 -17.25 6.86
N SER A 378 17.37 -18.24 6.48
CA SER A 378 16.54 -18.16 5.28
C SER A 378 15.37 -17.20 5.48
N PHE A 379 14.77 -16.77 4.36
CA PHE A 379 13.68 -15.79 4.35
C PHE A 379 12.38 -16.42 3.91
N ALA A 380 11.26 -15.94 4.47
CA ALA A 380 9.92 -16.17 3.95
C ALA A 380 9.20 -14.83 3.75
N PHE A 381 8.55 -14.66 2.61
CA PHE A 381 7.85 -13.43 2.24
C PHE A 381 6.74 -13.68 1.23
N ALA A 382 5.81 -12.75 1.10
CA ALA A 382 4.90 -12.70 -0.04
C ALA A 382 5.63 -12.00 -1.20
N GLY A 383 5.65 -12.61 -2.38
CA GLY A 383 6.30 -12.06 -3.55
C GLY A 383 5.34 -12.02 -4.74
N SER A 384 5.45 -10.99 -5.59
CA SER A 384 4.65 -10.84 -6.80
C SER A 384 5.45 -10.17 -7.90
N THR A 385 4.89 -10.14 -9.12
CA THR A 385 5.36 -9.30 -10.23
C THR A 385 4.18 -8.68 -10.93
N GLY A 386 4.38 -7.75 -11.84
CA GLY A 386 3.31 -7.19 -12.67
C GLY A 386 2.57 -8.23 -13.54
N ALA A 387 3.15 -9.43 -13.71
CA ALA A 387 2.55 -10.54 -14.45
C ALA A 387 2.06 -11.69 -13.57
N ALA A 388 2.38 -11.71 -12.28
CA ALA A 388 2.06 -12.80 -11.37
C ALA A 388 1.56 -12.28 -10.01
N PRO A 389 0.36 -12.68 -9.57
CA PRO A 389 -0.15 -12.37 -8.24
C PRO A 389 0.75 -12.89 -7.13
N ALA A 390 0.56 -12.33 -5.93
CA ALA A 390 1.34 -12.73 -4.77
C ALA A 390 1.15 -14.21 -4.43
N GLU A 391 2.28 -14.84 -4.12
CA GLU A 391 2.40 -16.17 -3.55
C GLU A 391 3.38 -16.11 -2.36
N ILE A 392 3.44 -17.14 -1.53
CA ILE A 392 4.45 -17.24 -0.48
C ILE A 392 5.75 -17.80 -1.08
N PHE A 393 6.84 -17.11 -0.83
CA PHE A 393 8.18 -17.49 -1.28
C PHE A 393 9.10 -17.80 -0.11
N ARG A 394 10.10 -18.61 -0.38
CA ARG A 394 11.30 -18.78 0.44
C ARG A 394 12.52 -18.34 -0.37
N ALA A 395 13.48 -17.69 0.31
CA ALA A 395 14.83 -17.49 -0.20
C ALA A 395 15.84 -18.12 0.78
N SER A 396 16.96 -18.67 0.27
CA SER A 396 18.04 -19.16 1.13
C SER A 396 18.74 -18.01 1.87
N ALA A 397 19.49 -18.32 2.92
CA ALA A 397 20.20 -17.32 3.75
C ALA A 397 21.18 -16.42 2.97
N ASN A 398 21.70 -16.91 1.84
CA ASN A 398 22.54 -16.14 0.91
C ASN A 398 21.72 -15.37 -0.16
N GLY A 399 20.39 -15.46 -0.12
CA GLY A 399 19.49 -14.75 -1.02
C GLY A 399 19.32 -15.33 -2.43
N ASN A 400 19.94 -16.45 -2.75
CA ASN A 400 20.01 -16.94 -4.14
C ASN A 400 18.83 -17.82 -4.55
N ASP A 401 18.42 -18.78 -3.73
CA ASP A 401 17.43 -19.81 -4.11
C ASP A 401 16.01 -19.32 -3.79
N VAL A 402 15.49 -18.40 -4.59
CA VAL A 402 14.13 -17.88 -4.44
C VAL A 402 13.12 -18.85 -5.05
N THR A 403 12.26 -19.44 -4.22
CA THR A 403 11.31 -20.50 -4.63
C THR A 403 9.91 -20.20 -4.11
N ALA A 404 8.90 -20.31 -4.98
CA ALA A 404 7.50 -20.22 -4.58
C ALA A 404 7.08 -21.48 -3.82
N LEU A 405 6.54 -21.29 -2.61
CA LEU A 405 5.99 -22.35 -1.76
C LEU A 405 4.51 -22.60 -2.06
N THR A 406 3.77 -21.57 -2.47
CA THR A 406 2.35 -21.69 -2.83
C THR A 406 2.13 -21.44 -4.32
N ARG A 407 0.96 -21.87 -4.84
CA ARG A 407 0.59 -21.75 -6.26
C ARG A 407 -0.92 -21.52 -6.41
N PHE A 408 -1.51 -20.66 -5.60
CA PHE A 408 -2.96 -20.42 -5.60
C PHE A 408 -3.50 -19.88 -6.93
N ASN A 409 -2.67 -19.13 -7.65
CA ASN A 409 -3.07 -18.43 -8.86
C ASN A 409 -2.39 -18.95 -10.14
N THR A 410 -1.35 -19.76 -10.02
CA THR A 410 -0.45 -20.13 -11.13
C THR A 410 -1.22 -20.69 -12.34
N ASP A 411 -2.12 -21.65 -12.13
CA ASP A 411 -2.85 -22.27 -13.23
C ASP A 411 -3.92 -21.33 -13.81
N ALA A 412 -4.56 -20.54 -12.98
CA ALA A 412 -5.60 -19.59 -13.40
C ALA A 412 -5.05 -18.49 -14.32
N ILE A 413 -3.88 -17.94 -13.99
CA ILE A 413 -3.29 -16.83 -14.77
C ILE A 413 -2.53 -17.32 -16.02
N LYS A 414 -2.03 -18.55 -16.02
CA LYS A 414 -1.27 -19.14 -17.15
C LYS A 414 -2.06 -19.11 -18.46
N ALA A 415 -3.37 -19.31 -18.40
CA ALA A 415 -4.25 -19.33 -19.56
C ALA A 415 -4.36 -17.96 -20.28
N PHE A 416 -4.05 -16.86 -19.60
CA PHE A 416 -4.19 -15.51 -20.14
C PHE A 416 -2.92 -15.00 -20.86
N GLY A 417 -1.76 -15.63 -20.67
CA GLY A 417 -0.49 -15.23 -21.30
C GLY A 417 -0.06 -13.82 -20.90
N LEU A 418 -0.21 -13.48 -19.63
CA LEU A 418 0.16 -12.17 -19.08
C LEU A 418 1.65 -11.89 -19.36
N GLN A 419 1.96 -10.65 -19.73
CA GLN A 419 3.30 -10.25 -20.10
C GLN A 419 4.02 -9.60 -18.90
N PRO A 420 5.34 -9.79 -18.76
CA PRO A 420 6.12 -9.08 -17.76
C PRO A 420 6.19 -7.58 -18.10
N LEU A 421 6.44 -6.76 -17.08
CA LEU A 421 6.74 -5.36 -17.26
C LEU A 421 8.15 -5.20 -17.86
N GLU A 422 8.29 -4.31 -18.85
CA GLU A 422 9.59 -3.94 -19.41
C GLU A 422 10.09 -2.64 -18.77
N ASP A 423 11.28 -2.64 -18.20
CA ASP A 423 11.93 -1.43 -17.71
C ASP A 423 12.22 -0.48 -18.90
N VAL A 424 11.87 0.80 -18.76
CA VAL A 424 12.15 1.84 -19.76
C VAL A 424 12.75 3.07 -19.10
N GLU A 425 13.66 3.73 -19.85
CA GLU A 425 14.35 4.94 -19.40
C GLU A 425 14.25 6.03 -20.46
N TRP A 426 14.23 7.28 -20.00
CA TRP A 426 14.27 8.47 -20.88
C TRP A 426 14.89 9.67 -20.16
N LYS A 427 15.12 10.75 -20.90
CA LYS A 427 15.58 12.02 -20.35
C LYS A 427 14.39 12.91 -20.00
N GLY A 428 14.20 13.13 -18.70
CA GLY A 428 13.19 14.04 -18.16
C GLY A 428 13.68 15.46 -18.00
N ALA A 429 13.06 16.19 -17.08
CA ALA A 429 13.47 17.56 -16.75
C ALA A 429 14.92 17.60 -16.25
N LEU A 430 15.59 18.72 -16.48
CA LEU A 430 17.00 18.90 -16.15
C LEU A 430 17.94 17.84 -16.78
N ASN A 431 17.50 17.19 -17.87
CA ASN A 431 18.22 16.13 -18.57
C ASN A 431 18.60 14.93 -17.66
N GLN A 432 17.87 14.71 -16.55
CA GLN A 432 18.09 13.58 -15.66
C GLN A 432 17.39 12.32 -16.23
N THR A 433 17.91 11.15 -15.89
CA THR A 433 17.28 9.88 -16.25
C THR A 433 16.05 9.66 -15.38
N VAL A 434 14.92 9.40 -16.03
CA VAL A 434 13.66 9.00 -15.46
C VAL A 434 13.35 7.57 -15.90
N ARG A 435 12.73 6.79 -15.05
CA ARG A 435 12.41 5.39 -15.28
C ARG A 435 10.91 5.12 -15.20
N GLY A 436 10.51 3.98 -15.68
CA GLY A 436 9.15 3.49 -15.60
C GLY A 436 9.02 2.14 -16.27
N PHE A 437 7.80 1.72 -16.50
CA PHE A 437 7.51 0.43 -17.10
C PHE A 437 6.69 0.57 -18.37
N LEU A 438 6.90 -0.37 -19.29
CA LEU A 438 6.09 -0.57 -20.49
C LEU A 438 5.51 -1.98 -20.45
N LEU A 439 4.21 -2.11 -20.70
CA LEU A 439 3.54 -3.39 -20.83
C LEU A 439 2.94 -3.54 -22.22
N LYS A 440 3.27 -4.62 -22.89
CA LYS A 440 2.72 -4.99 -24.19
C LYS A 440 1.49 -5.89 -24.06
N PRO A 441 0.57 -5.91 -25.03
CA PRO A 441 -0.57 -6.85 -25.03
C PRO A 441 -0.12 -8.32 -25.00
N ALA A 442 -0.93 -9.21 -24.46
CA ALA A 442 -0.66 -10.66 -24.40
C ALA A 442 -0.37 -11.30 -25.77
N ARG A 443 -0.93 -10.74 -26.86
CA ARG A 443 -0.71 -11.17 -28.24
C ARG A 443 -0.01 -10.09 -29.04
N PHE A 444 1.10 -9.61 -28.51
CA PHE A 444 1.86 -8.55 -29.15
C PHE A 444 2.46 -9.01 -30.50
N ASP A 445 2.13 -8.27 -31.55
CA ASP A 445 2.69 -8.42 -32.90
C ASP A 445 3.45 -7.14 -33.26
N PRO A 446 4.78 -7.19 -33.42
CA PRO A 446 5.59 -6.00 -33.68
C PRO A 446 5.28 -5.32 -35.01
N SER A 447 4.58 -5.99 -35.94
CA SER A 447 4.15 -5.44 -37.23
C SER A 447 2.90 -4.56 -37.15
N ARG A 448 2.16 -4.65 -36.06
CA ARG A 448 0.91 -3.88 -35.78
C ARG A 448 1.21 -2.61 -35.01
N LYS A 449 0.31 -1.63 -35.17
CA LYS A 449 0.30 -0.42 -34.34
C LYS A 449 -0.77 -0.48 -33.29
N TYR A 450 -0.41 -0.20 -32.05
CA TYR A 450 -1.27 -0.25 -30.87
C TYR A 450 -1.53 1.14 -30.31
N PRO A 451 -2.73 1.42 -29.79
CA PRO A 451 -2.97 2.61 -29.01
C PRO A 451 -2.21 2.54 -27.69
N LEU A 452 -1.85 3.71 -27.15
CA LEU A 452 -1.10 3.86 -25.91
C LEU A 452 -2.01 4.37 -24.80
N ILE A 453 -1.99 3.71 -23.64
CA ILE A 453 -2.53 4.26 -22.39
C ILE A 453 -1.36 4.58 -21.46
N VAL A 454 -1.34 5.80 -20.94
CA VAL A 454 -0.40 6.26 -19.91
C VAL A 454 -1.11 6.18 -18.56
N LEU A 455 -0.64 5.33 -17.65
CA LEU A 455 -1.14 5.25 -16.28
C LEU A 455 -0.23 6.06 -15.37
N ILE A 456 -0.78 7.09 -14.72
CA ILE A 456 -0.04 8.00 -13.85
C ILE A 456 -0.39 7.67 -12.40
N HIS A 457 0.63 7.34 -11.58
CA HIS A 457 0.42 6.97 -10.18
C HIS A 457 0.07 8.18 -9.31
N GLY A 458 -0.57 7.88 -8.17
CA GLY A 458 -0.86 8.84 -7.11
C GLY A 458 0.34 9.08 -6.18
N GLY A 459 0.12 9.85 -5.15
CA GLY A 459 1.11 10.32 -4.20
C GLY A 459 1.06 11.85 -4.15
N PRO A 460 2.07 12.61 -4.68
CA PRO A 460 3.05 12.27 -5.72
C PRO A 460 4.17 11.32 -5.31
N GLN A 461 4.43 11.19 -4.02
CA GLN A 461 5.45 10.32 -3.47
C GLN A 461 4.92 8.88 -3.38
N GLY A 462 5.02 8.16 -4.48
CA GLY A 462 4.67 6.76 -4.68
C GLY A 462 5.44 6.25 -5.90
N ALA A 463 5.20 5.04 -6.35
CA ALA A 463 5.78 4.53 -7.58
C ALA A 463 4.90 3.45 -8.22
N TRP A 464 5.05 3.26 -9.52
CA TRP A 464 4.75 1.98 -10.13
C TRP A 464 5.91 1.03 -9.83
N ASP A 465 5.58 -0.09 -9.22
CA ASP A 465 6.52 -1.17 -8.93
C ASP A 465 6.16 -2.41 -9.76
N ASP A 466 7.15 -3.28 -9.98
CA ASP A 466 6.93 -4.60 -10.59
C ASP A 466 6.27 -5.53 -9.57
N ASN A 467 5.00 -5.22 -9.26
CA ASN A 467 4.17 -5.98 -8.34
C ASN A 467 2.74 -6.15 -8.89
N TRP A 468 1.96 -7.03 -8.26
CA TRP A 468 0.57 -7.26 -8.62
C TRP A 468 -0.36 -6.35 -7.83
N GLY A 469 -1.08 -5.49 -8.54
CA GLY A 469 -2.14 -4.66 -7.97
C GLY A 469 -3.54 -5.17 -8.33
N TYR A 470 -4.51 -5.00 -7.43
CA TYR A 470 -5.93 -5.25 -7.71
C TYR A 470 -6.66 -3.97 -8.15
N ARG A 471 -6.06 -2.81 -7.87
CA ARG A 471 -6.46 -1.51 -8.37
C ARG A 471 -5.49 -1.10 -9.48
N TRP A 472 -6.00 -0.48 -10.54
CA TRP A 472 -5.15 -0.01 -11.65
C TRP A 472 -4.25 -1.08 -12.28
N ASN A 473 -4.70 -2.35 -12.27
CA ASN A 473 -3.89 -3.44 -12.81
C ASN A 473 -3.64 -3.25 -14.31
N PRO A 474 -2.38 -3.08 -14.76
CA PRO A 474 -2.07 -2.77 -16.14
C PRO A 474 -2.39 -3.91 -17.11
N GLN A 475 -2.43 -5.16 -16.63
CA GLN A 475 -2.76 -6.34 -17.46
C GLN A 475 -4.19 -6.26 -18.00
N VAL A 476 -5.14 -5.70 -17.24
CA VAL A 476 -6.53 -5.53 -17.69
C VAL A 476 -6.61 -4.60 -18.90
N PHE A 477 -5.80 -3.53 -18.93
CA PHE A 477 -5.71 -2.63 -20.06
C PHE A 477 -4.96 -3.27 -21.26
N ALA A 478 -3.82 -3.91 -20.99
CA ALA A 478 -3.01 -4.54 -22.01
C ALA A 478 -3.77 -5.67 -22.72
N ASN A 479 -4.55 -6.47 -22.01
CA ASN A 479 -5.35 -7.55 -22.59
C ASN A 479 -6.55 -7.06 -23.44
N ARG A 480 -6.88 -5.76 -23.36
CA ARG A 480 -7.85 -5.12 -24.28
C ARG A 480 -7.18 -4.59 -25.54
N GLY A 481 -5.87 -4.80 -25.73
CA GLY A 481 -5.15 -4.44 -26.94
C GLY A 481 -4.38 -3.12 -26.85
N TYR A 482 -4.20 -2.56 -25.65
CA TYR A 482 -3.39 -1.36 -25.44
C TYR A 482 -1.93 -1.71 -25.13
N VAL A 483 -1.01 -0.88 -25.54
CA VAL A 483 0.28 -0.77 -24.87
C VAL A 483 0.09 0.16 -23.68
N VAL A 484 0.61 -0.24 -22.51
CA VAL A 484 0.46 0.53 -21.27
C VAL A 484 1.82 1.06 -20.85
N PHE A 485 1.93 2.37 -20.66
CA PHE A 485 3.12 3.05 -20.17
C PHE A 485 2.87 3.57 -18.76
N MET A 486 3.75 3.24 -17.84
CA MET A 486 3.69 3.57 -16.41
C MET A 486 4.95 4.34 -16.01
N PRO A 487 4.97 5.68 -16.16
CA PRO A 487 6.12 6.51 -15.78
C PRO A 487 6.23 6.63 -14.26
N ASN A 488 7.48 6.67 -13.77
CA ASN A 488 7.86 7.06 -12.41
C ASN A 488 8.56 8.42 -12.46
N PRO A 489 7.80 9.54 -12.55
CA PRO A 489 8.37 10.89 -12.61
C PRO A 489 8.95 11.31 -11.28
N ARG A 490 9.55 12.51 -11.18
CA ARG A 490 9.94 13.13 -9.90
C ARG A 490 8.79 13.12 -8.91
N GLY A 491 9.12 12.85 -7.67
CA GLY A 491 8.21 12.45 -6.61
C GLY A 491 8.26 10.96 -6.33
N SER A 492 8.55 10.12 -7.35
CA SER A 492 8.50 8.66 -7.19
C SER A 492 9.55 8.15 -6.21
N THR A 493 9.13 7.19 -5.37
CA THR A 493 9.99 6.48 -4.41
C THR A 493 10.88 5.44 -5.10
N GLY A 494 11.98 5.05 -4.47
CA GLY A 494 12.90 4.05 -5.01
C GLY A 494 13.98 4.60 -5.94
N TYR A 495 14.06 5.93 -6.10
CA TYR A 495 15.01 6.62 -6.99
C TYR A 495 15.87 7.66 -6.25
N GLY A 496 15.94 7.57 -4.91
CA GLY A 496 16.66 8.46 -4.02
C GLY A 496 15.80 9.59 -3.45
N GLN A 497 16.14 10.05 -2.25
CA GLN A 497 15.33 11.05 -1.52
C GLN A 497 15.24 12.39 -2.24
N ARG A 498 16.32 12.82 -2.92
CA ARG A 498 16.26 14.03 -3.73
C ARG A 498 15.22 13.96 -4.82
N PHE A 499 15.07 12.80 -5.48
CA PHE A 499 14.05 12.60 -6.53
C PHE A 499 12.64 12.68 -5.97
N VAL A 500 12.43 12.16 -4.75
CA VAL A 500 11.19 12.28 -3.97
C VAL A 500 10.89 13.75 -3.64
N ASN A 501 11.86 14.49 -3.13
CA ASN A 501 11.69 15.88 -2.68
C ASN A 501 11.41 16.86 -3.84
N ASP A 502 11.90 16.58 -5.04
CA ASP A 502 11.89 17.51 -6.18
C ASP A 502 10.48 17.84 -6.71
N VAL A 503 9.42 17.17 -6.24
CA VAL A 503 8.02 17.45 -6.62
C VAL A 503 7.34 18.47 -5.70
N SER A 504 7.77 18.57 -4.44
CA SER A 504 7.18 19.50 -3.47
C SER A 504 7.32 20.95 -3.96
N ALA A 505 6.23 21.70 -3.92
CA ALA A 505 6.07 23.05 -4.49
C ALA A 505 6.23 23.15 -6.02
N ASP A 506 6.26 22.01 -6.75
CA ASP A 506 6.46 21.94 -8.21
C ASP A 506 5.55 20.93 -8.89
N TRP A 507 4.32 20.77 -8.42
CA TRP A 507 3.41 19.68 -8.80
C TRP A 507 3.17 19.54 -10.31
N GLY A 508 2.95 20.65 -11.02
CA GLY A 508 2.74 20.70 -12.47
C GLY A 508 3.98 21.05 -13.29
N GLY A 509 5.18 21.06 -12.68
CA GLY A 509 6.42 21.51 -13.33
C GLY A 509 7.28 20.37 -13.86
N ARG A 510 8.27 19.95 -13.08
CA ARG A 510 9.25 18.94 -13.52
C ARG A 510 8.64 17.56 -13.70
N SER A 511 7.69 17.15 -12.85
CA SER A 511 6.98 15.87 -13.00
C SER A 511 6.17 15.82 -14.29
N PHE A 512 5.50 16.92 -14.67
CA PHE A 512 4.84 17.05 -15.98
C PHE A 512 5.84 16.91 -17.14
N THR A 513 7.01 17.56 -17.04
CA THR A 513 8.07 17.45 -18.05
C THR A 513 8.61 16.02 -18.14
N ASP A 514 8.78 15.35 -17.02
CA ASP A 514 9.23 13.95 -16.98
C ASP A 514 8.24 13.03 -17.70
N ILE A 515 6.94 13.18 -17.42
CA ILE A 515 5.88 12.38 -18.05
C ILE A 515 5.78 12.68 -19.54
N THR A 516 5.72 13.95 -19.95
CA THR A 516 5.57 14.31 -21.37
C THR A 516 6.78 13.92 -22.21
N ASN A 517 7.99 14.02 -21.67
CA ASN A 517 9.19 13.50 -22.34
C ASN A 517 9.19 11.97 -22.44
N GLY A 518 8.70 11.28 -21.40
CA GLY A 518 8.49 9.84 -21.45
C GLY A 518 7.53 9.43 -22.56
N VAL A 519 6.36 10.06 -22.62
CA VAL A 519 5.37 9.82 -23.70
C VAL A 519 6.00 10.09 -25.06
N ALA A 520 6.72 11.22 -25.22
CA ALA A 520 7.40 11.56 -26.47
C ALA A 520 8.45 10.52 -26.88
N SER A 521 9.13 9.89 -25.93
CA SER A 521 10.07 8.78 -26.18
C SER A 521 9.33 7.50 -26.61
N ILE A 522 8.25 7.14 -25.91
CA ILE A 522 7.50 5.90 -26.19
C ILE A 522 6.79 5.95 -27.56
N VAL A 523 6.23 7.09 -27.94
CA VAL A 523 5.53 7.22 -29.25
C VAL A 523 6.45 7.14 -30.46
N GLN A 524 7.77 7.15 -30.31
CA GLN A 524 8.72 6.87 -31.39
C GLN A 524 8.84 5.38 -31.70
N ARG A 525 8.37 4.50 -30.83
CA ARG A 525 8.44 3.06 -31.08
C ARG A 525 7.53 2.68 -32.25
N PRO A 526 8.00 1.84 -33.22
CA PRO A 526 7.29 1.58 -34.47
C PRO A 526 5.90 0.96 -34.27
N PHE A 527 5.70 0.26 -33.18
CA PHE A 527 4.42 -0.40 -32.84
C PHE A 527 3.43 0.52 -32.08
N ILE A 528 3.74 1.79 -31.82
CA ILE A 528 2.81 2.73 -31.20
C ILE A 528 2.07 3.55 -32.25
N ASP A 529 0.75 3.62 -32.13
CA ASP A 529 -0.05 4.58 -32.89
C ASP A 529 -0.09 5.92 -32.16
N ARG A 530 0.73 6.85 -32.62
CA ARG A 530 0.84 8.20 -32.04
C ARG A 530 -0.45 9.05 -32.10
N ASN A 531 -1.44 8.61 -32.89
CA ASN A 531 -2.73 9.28 -33.00
C ASN A 531 -3.79 8.74 -32.03
N ARG A 532 -3.48 7.66 -31.29
CA ARG A 532 -4.39 6.99 -30.36
C ARG A 532 -3.75 6.86 -29.00
N ILE A 533 -3.66 7.99 -28.28
CA ILE A 533 -3.02 8.08 -26.96
C ILE A 533 -4.06 8.55 -25.93
N GLY A 534 -4.19 7.82 -24.82
CA GLY A 534 -4.97 8.21 -23.65
C GLY A 534 -4.12 8.27 -22.41
N ALA A 535 -4.60 8.95 -21.37
CA ALA A 535 -4.00 8.90 -20.04
C ALA A 535 -5.06 8.73 -18.96
N ALA A 536 -4.68 8.04 -17.90
CA ALA A 536 -5.50 7.82 -16.71
C ALA A 536 -4.66 7.94 -15.45
N GLY A 537 -5.26 8.40 -14.36
CA GLY A 537 -4.60 8.48 -13.07
C GLY A 537 -5.58 8.71 -11.93
N ALA A 538 -5.10 8.47 -10.72
CA ALA A 538 -5.86 8.68 -9.49
C ALA A 538 -5.11 9.58 -8.52
N SER A 539 -5.84 10.34 -7.67
CA SER A 539 -5.23 11.19 -6.66
C SER A 539 -4.30 12.24 -7.32
N TYR A 540 -3.02 12.29 -6.94
CA TYR A 540 -2.04 13.09 -7.70
C TYR A 540 -1.96 12.67 -9.18
N GLY A 541 -2.11 11.38 -9.51
CA GLY A 541 -2.19 10.95 -10.92
C GLY A 541 -3.42 11.51 -11.62
N GLY A 542 -4.56 11.64 -10.92
CA GLY A 542 -5.76 12.34 -11.38
C GLY A 542 -5.53 13.85 -11.53
N TYR A 543 -4.86 14.49 -10.56
CA TYR A 543 -4.37 15.87 -10.68
C TYR A 543 -3.53 16.06 -11.95
N MET A 544 -2.56 15.17 -12.21
CA MET A 544 -1.72 15.29 -13.39
C MET A 544 -2.52 15.10 -14.70
N VAL A 545 -3.56 14.26 -14.69
CA VAL A 545 -4.50 14.16 -15.82
C VAL A 545 -5.27 15.48 -16.01
N ASP A 546 -5.73 16.09 -14.92
CA ASP A 546 -6.44 17.39 -14.97
C ASP A 546 -5.50 18.53 -15.40
N TRP A 547 -4.23 18.45 -15.01
CA TRP A 547 -3.19 19.36 -15.46
C TRP A 547 -2.89 19.19 -16.95
N LEU A 548 -2.72 17.93 -17.41
CA LEU A 548 -2.57 17.59 -18.83
C LEU A 548 -3.75 18.07 -19.67
N LEU A 549 -4.97 18.02 -19.14
CA LEU A 549 -6.19 18.50 -19.83
C LEU A 549 -6.08 19.98 -20.19
N GLY A 550 -5.48 20.78 -19.28
CA GLY A 550 -5.19 22.20 -19.53
C GLY A 550 -3.99 22.48 -20.43
N HIS A 551 -3.12 21.49 -20.62
CA HIS A 551 -1.81 21.60 -21.29
C HIS A 551 -1.62 20.58 -22.44
N ASN A 552 -2.70 20.05 -23.04
CA ASN A 552 -2.66 19.06 -24.09
C ASN A 552 -2.30 19.67 -25.47
N ASN A 553 -1.16 20.33 -25.55
CA ASN A 553 -0.69 21.08 -26.72
C ASN A 553 0.76 20.75 -27.13
N ASP A 554 1.31 19.61 -26.64
CA ASP A 554 2.66 19.17 -27.02
C ASP A 554 2.70 18.86 -28.53
N PRO A 555 3.65 19.44 -29.30
CA PRO A 555 3.73 19.20 -30.74
C PRO A 555 4.16 17.78 -31.12
N ARG A 556 4.74 17.02 -30.19
CA ARG A 556 5.24 15.66 -30.41
C ARG A 556 4.12 14.62 -30.40
N PHE A 557 3.03 14.87 -29.66
CA PHE A 557 1.86 13.98 -29.51
C PHE A 557 0.64 14.74 -28.98
N LYS A 558 -0.53 14.09 -29.02
CA LYS A 558 -1.76 14.64 -28.45
C LYS A 558 -2.61 13.54 -27.81
N PHE A 559 -3.01 13.73 -26.58
CA PHE A 559 -3.98 12.84 -25.92
C PHE A 559 -5.38 13.01 -26.53
N LYS A 560 -6.09 11.91 -26.71
CA LYS A 560 -7.45 11.83 -27.28
C LYS A 560 -8.53 11.56 -26.25
N ALA A 561 -8.17 10.99 -25.11
CA ALA A 561 -9.09 10.72 -24.01
C ALA A 561 -8.35 10.72 -22.67
N PHE A 562 -9.06 11.14 -21.63
CA PHE A 562 -8.58 11.15 -20.26
C PHE A 562 -9.53 10.40 -19.31
N VAL A 563 -8.97 9.85 -18.24
CA VAL A 563 -9.69 9.33 -17.07
C VAL A 563 -9.07 9.91 -15.81
N SER A 564 -9.81 10.77 -15.12
CA SER A 564 -9.42 11.35 -13.83
C SER A 564 -10.23 10.68 -12.71
N HIS A 565 -9.55 9.96 -11.83
CA HIS A 565 -10.16 9.34 -10.64
C HIS A 565 -9.72 10.08 -9.40
N ALA A 566 -10.67 10.62 -8.61
CA ALA A 566 -10.38 11.38 -7.40
C ALA A 566 -9.22 12.38 -7.63
N GLY A 567 -9.23 13.08 -8.79
CA GLY A 567 -8.19 14.01 -9.19
C GLY A 567 -8.34 15.34 -8.47
N VAL A 568 -7.21 15.95 -8.08
CA VAL A 568 -7.21 17.27 -7.45
C VAL A 568 -7.33 18.35 -8.52
N TYR A 569 -8.47 19.04 -8.55
CA TYR A 569 -8.78 20.04 -9.54
C TYR A 569 -8.53 21.48 -9.08
N ASN A 570 -8.87 21.76 -7.82
CA ASN A 570 -8.77 23.09 -7.21
C ASN A 570 -8.04 22.97 -5.86
N LEU A 571 -6.78 23.35 -5.85
CA LEU A 571 -5.91 23.19 -4.69
C LEU A 571 -6.37 24.00 -3.46
N GLU A 572 -6.96 25.19 -3.66
CA GLU A 572 -7.45 26.01 -2.55
C GLU A 572 -8.64 25.35 -1.85
N SER A 573 -9.63 24.83 -2.61
CA SER A 573 -10.78 24.14 -2.01
C SER A 573 -10.37 22.76 -1.44
N MET A 574 -9.41 22.07 -2.05
CA MET A 574 -8.86 20.86 -1.48
C MET A 574 -8.23 21.12 -0.11
N ALA A 575 -7.36 22.11 0.03
CA ALA A 575 -6.71 22.43 1.29
C ALA A 575 -7.71 22.77 2.42
N GLY A 576 -8.87 23.33 2.08
CA GLY A 576 -9.94 23.64 3.03
C GLY A 576 -10.82 22.45 3.41
N ALA A 577 -10.72 21.32 2.73
CA ALA A 577 -11.64 20.20 2.89
C ALA A 577 -10.97 18.82 3.01
N THR A 578 -9.69 18.68 2.67
CA THR A 578 -8.96 17.41 2.87
C THR A 578 -8.76 17.07 4.35
N GLU A 579 -8.66 15.80 4.65
CA GLU A 579 -8.28 15.33 5.97
C GLU A 579 -6.75 15.37 6.20
N GLU A 580 -5.93 15.44 5.14
CA GLU A 580 -4.46 15.46 5.16
C GLU A 580 -3.91 16.90 5.21
N LEU A 581 -4.12 17.63 6.29
CA LEU A 581 -3.67 19.02 6.36
C LEU A 581 -2.16 19.18 6.43
N TRP A 582 -1.43 18.22 7.07
CA TRP A 582 0.04 18.21 7.08
C TRP A 582 0.61 18.11 5.67
N PHE A 583 -0.02 17.28 4.80
CA PHE A 583 0.40 17.06 3.42
C PHE A 583 0.30 18.35 2.58
N VAL A 584 -0.86 18.99 2.54
CA VAL A 584 -1.02 20.24 1.78
C VAL A 584 -0.15 21.36 2.32
N ASN A 585 0.02 21.43 3.65
CA ASN A 585 0.90 22.39 4.30
C ASN A 585 2.36 22.23 3.85
N TRP A 586 2.86 20.99 3.78
CA TRP A 586 4.19 20.69 3.30
C TRP A 586 4.34 20.91 1.80
N GLU A 587 3.45 20.33 1.00
CA GLU A 587 3.55 20.33 -0.47
C GLU A 587 3.46 21.73 -1.07
N PHE A 588 2.66 22.63 -0.48
CA PHE A 588 2.49 23.99 -0.99
C PHE A 588 3.21 25.05 -0.16
N LYS A 589 4.03 24.63 0.85
CA LYS A 589 4.84 25.52 1.70
C LYS A 589 3.99 26.51 2.49
N GLY A 590 2.98 26.03 3.15
CA GLY A 590 2.00 26.78 3.95
C GLY A 590 0.58 26.61 3.44
N MET A 591 -0.38 27.02 4.23
CA MET A 591 -1.80 27.00 3.88
C MET A 591 -2.14 28.08 2.85
N PRO A 592 -3.32 28.06 2.17
CA PRO A 592 -3.66 29.01 1.11
C PRO A 592 -3.60 30.49 1.53
N TRP A 593 -3.89 30.80 2.78
CA TRP A 593 -3.81 32.18 3.33
C TRP A 593 -2.38 32.63 3.66
N GLU A 594 -1.42 31.67 3.77
CA GLU A 594 0.00 31.94 4.03
C GLU A 594 0.81 32.00 2.73
N ASN A 595 0.54 31.09 1.79
CA ASN A 595 1.26 30.99 0.52
C ASN A 595 0.31 30.77 -0.68
N PRO A 596 -0.55 31.72 -1.03
CA PRO A 596 -1.54 31.57 -2.11
C PRO A 596 -0.92 31.32 -3.49
N VAL A 597 0.34 31.74 -3.70
CA VAL A 597 1.00 31.68 -5.02
C VAL A 597 1.13 30.23 -5.51
N ASN A 598 1.54 29.29 -4.66
CA ASN A 598 1.70 27.89 -5.04
C ASN A 598 0.33 27.25 -5.37
N TYR A 599 -0.70 27.56 -4.61
CA TYR A 599 -2.06 27.08 -4.86
C TYR A 599 -2.61 27.59 -6.20
N GLN A 600 -2.44 28.87 -6.50
CA GLN A 600 -2.91 29.46 -7.74
C GLN A 600 -2.12 28.97 -8.96
N ARG A 601 -0.80 28.84 -8.83
CA ARG A 601 0.10 28.43 -9.90
C ARG A 601 -0.18 27.00 -10.39
N TRP A 602 -0.42 26.08 -9.46
CA TRP A 602 -0.50 24.64 -9.76
C TRP A 602 -1.94 24.11 -9.82
N SER A 603 -2.97 24.95 -9.65
CA SER A 603 -4.37 24.51 -9.71
C SER A 603 -4.86 24.33 -11.14
N PRO A 604 -5.28 23.10 -11.55
CA PRO A 604 -5.82 22.82 -12.89
C PRO A 604 -7.01 23.71 -13.28
N ASN A 605 -7.87 24.10 -12.34
CA ASN A 605 -9.05 24.96 -12.58
C ASN A 605 -8.70 26.30 -13.23
N LYS A 606 -7.49 26.81 -13.04
CA LYS A 606 -7.02 28.08 -13.65
C LYS A 606 -6.85 27.94 -15.18
N PHE A 607 -6.75 26.71 -15.68
CA PHE A 607 -6.55 26.39 -17.10
C PHE A 607 -7.81 25.83 -17.78
N ALA A 608 -8.96 25.85 -17.12
CA ALA A 608 -10.22 25.32 -17.63
C ALA A 608 -10.62 25.87 -19.03
N LYS A 609 -10.20 27.07 -19.38
CA LYS A 609 -10.42 27.66 -20.72
C LYS A 609 -9.80 26.84 -21.85
N SER A 610 -8.77 26.03 -21.57
CA SER A 610 -8.05 25.20 -22.56
C SER A 610 -8.61 23.79 -22.67
N PHE A 611 -9.54 23.39 -21.82
CA PHE A 611 -10.09 22.03 -21.80
C PHE A 611 -10.87 21.72 -23.09
N ASN A 612 -10.45 20.68 -23.80
CA ASN A 612 -11.08 20.27 -25.07
C ASN A 612 -10.99 18.75 -25.33
N THR A 613 -10.41 17.97 -24.40
CA THR A 613 -10.22 16.54 -24.58
C THR A 613 -11.28 15.77 -23.82
N PRO A 614 -11.96 14.78 -24.41
CA PRO A 614 -12.94 13.94 -23.75
C PRO A 614 -12.41 13.33 -22.45
N THR A 615 -13.16 13.50 -21.33
CA THR A 615 -12.70 13.11 -20.00
C THR A 615 -13.77 12.35 -19.22
N LEU A 616 -13.43 11.16 -18.72
CA LEU A 616 -14.20 10.44 -17.70
C LEU A 616 -13.69 10.85 -16.32
N VAL A 617 -14.60 11.27 -15.45
CA VAL A 617 -14.34 11.66 -14.06
C VAL A 617 -14.97 10.62 -13.16
N SER A 618 -14.26 10.14 -12.14
CA SER A 618 -14.81 9.20 -11.17
C SER A 618 -14.29 9.45 -9.76
N CYS A 619 -15.09 9.17 -8.73
CA CYS A 619 -14.74 9.36 -7.31
C CYS A 619 -15.62 8.52 -6.40
N GLY A 620 -15.20 8.32 -5.15
CA GLY A 620 -16.05 7.88 -4.05
C GLY A 620 -16.67 9.10 -3.35
N GLU A 621 -17.87 8.97 -2.83
CA GLU A 621 -18.55 10.05 -2.09
C GLU A 621 -17.97 10.21 -0.69
N LEU A 622 -17.41 9.11 -0.12
CA LEU A 622 -16.77 9.08 1.19
C LEU A 622 -15.26 9.37 1.12
N ASP A 623 -14.79 9.97 0.03
CA ASP A 623 -13.39 10.37 -0.11
C ASP A 623 -13.13 11.66 0.67
N PHE A 624 -12.50 11.51 1.85
CA PHE A 624 -12.09 12.67 2.66
C PHE A 624 -10.64 13.10 2.40
N ARG A 625 -9.89 12.29 1.65
CA ARG A 625 -8.51 12.59 1.22
C ARG A 625 -8.47 13.56 0.06
N VAL A 626 -9.14 13.20 -1.04
CA VAL A 626 -9.41 14.12 -2.16
C VAL A 626 -10.93 14.32 -2.21
N PRO A 627 -11.45 15.35 -1.54
CA PRO A 627 -12.89 15.53 -1.35
C PRO A 627 -13.67 15.48 -2.67
N VAL A 628 -14.85 14.88 -2.63
CA VAL A 628 -15.70 14.60 -3.80
C VAL A 628 -16.01 15.84 -4.65
N ASP A 629 -16.01 17.03 -4.03
CA ASP A 629 -16.22 18.32 -4.69
C ASP A 629 -15.17 18.63 -5.77
N GLN A 630 -13.95 18.07 -5.67
CA GLN A 630 -12.91 18.19 -6.70
C GLN A 630 -13.41 17.62 -8.03
N SER A 631 -13.98 16.42 -7.99
CA SER A 631 -14.59 15.76 -9.15
C SER A 631 -15.81 16.51 -9.68
N PHE A 632 -16.65 17.05 -8.79
CA PHE A 632 -17.83 17.84 -9.19
C PHE A 632 -17.44 19.14 -9.87
N GLN A 633 -16.43 19.86 -9.35
CA GLN A 633 -15.91 21.08 -9.95
C GLN A 633 -15.33 20.83 -11.34
N LEU A 634 -14.52 19.77 -11.50
CA LEU A 634 -13.95 19.36 -12.80
C LEU A 634 -15.07 19.02 -13.81
N TYR A 635 -16.00 18.15 -13.42
CA TYR A 635 -17.08 17.72 -14.31
C TYR A 635 -17.96 18.91 -14.74
N THR A 636 -18.31 19.80 -13.82
CA THR A 636 -19.06 21.03 -14.11
C THR A 636 -18.34 21.90 -15.15
N ALA A 637 -17.03 22.09 -14.98
CA ALA A 637 -16.23 22.88 -15.92
C ALA A 637 -16.22 22.24 -17.32
N LEU A 638 -16.05 20.91 -17.42
CA LEU A 638 -16.08 20.16 -18.69
C LEU A 638 -17.43 20.32 -19.39
N GLN A 639 -18.54 20.13 -18.67
CA GLN A 639 -19.90 20.22 -19.23
C GLN A 639 -20.23 21.63 -19.73
N LEU A 640 -19.93 22.66 -18.93
CA LEU A 640 -20.17 24.07 -19.33
C LEU A 640 -19.34 24.50 -20.55
N ARG A 641 -18.19 23.83 -20.76
CA ARG A 641 -17.37 24.05 -21.95
C ARG A 641 -17.77 23.21 -23.16
N GLY A 642 -18.78 22.34 -23.04
CA GLY A 642 -19.19 21.42 -24.10
C GLY A 642 -18.18 20.33 -24.37
N VAL A 643 -17.27 20.01 -23.46
CA VAL A 643 -16.31 18.93 -23.58
C VAL A 643 -17.02 17.59 -23.27
N PRO A 644 -16.97 16.59 -24.17
CA PRO A 644 -17.55 15.29 -23.90
C PRO A 644 -17.00 14.73 -22.59
N SER A 645 -17.88 14.47 -21.64
CA SER A 645 -17.47 13.97 -20.33
C SER A 645 -18.53 13.08 -19.67
N LYS A 646 -18.09 12.21 -18.76
CA LYS A 646 -18.91 11.32 -17.97
C LYS A 646 -18.47 11.40 -16.52
N LEU A 647 -19.42 11.46 -15.59
CA LEU A 647 -19.16 11.39 -14.16
C LEU A 647 -19.66 10.08 -13.59
N ILE A 648 -18.83 9.42 -12.76
CA ILE A 648 -19.20 8.22 -11.98
C ILE A 648 -18.89 8.51 -10.51
N VAL A 649 -19.92 8.49 -9.67
CA VAL A 649 -19.80 8.65 -8.21
C VAL A 649 -20.23 7.36 -7.55
N PHE A 650 -19.40 6.87 -6.63
CA PHE A 650 -19.72 5.68 -5.83
C PHE A 650 -20.09 6.14 -4.42
N PRO A 651 -21.37 6.05 -4.02
CA PRO A 651 -21.83 6.61 -2.75
C PRO A 651 -21.32 5.87 -1.52
N ASP A 652 -20.80 4.66 -1.71
CA ASP A 652 -20.35 3.75 -0.67
C ASP A 652 -18.84 3.41 -0.75
N GLU A 653 -18.06 4.21 -1.49
CA GLU A 653 -16.60 4.09 -1.61
C GLU A 653 -15.92 5.40 -1.19
N GLY A 654 -14.65 5.26 -0.78
CA GLY A 654 -13.78 6.39 -0.47
C GLY A 654 -12.81 6.70 -1.60
N HIS A 655 -11.56 7.03 -1.21
CA HIS A 655 -10.48 7.35 -2.14
C HIS A 655 -10.12 6.19 -3.09
N TRP A 656 -10.39 4.97 -2.66
CA TRP A 656 -10.17 3.74 -3.41
C TRP A 656 -11.49 3.01 -3.67
N ILE A 657 -11.68 2.53 -4.89
CA ILE A 657 -12.80 1.65 -5.21
C ILE A 657 -12.41 0.22 -4.85
N LEU A 658 -12.91 -0.27 -3.72
CA LEU A 658 -12.48 -1.52 -3.11
C LEU A 658 -13.52 -2.65 -3.18
N LYS A 659 -14.81 -2.30 -3.21
CA LYS A 659 -15.86 -3.29 -3.30
C LYS A 659 -15.83 -3.99 -4.67
N PRO A 660 -15.88 -5.32 -4.72
CA PRO A 660 -15.66 -6.08 -5.95
C PRO A 660 -16.55 -5.67 -7.13
N GLN A 661 -17.86 -5.52 -6.90
CA GLN A 661 -18.79 -5.14 -7.97
C GLN A 661 -18.54 -3.69 -8.45
N ASN A 662 -18.19 -2.77 -7.54
CA ASN A 662 -17.86 -1.39 -7.88
C ASN A 662 -16.55 -1.34 -8.69
N SER A 663 -15.55 -2.12 -8.30
CA SER A 663 -14.28 -2.25 -9.02
C SER A 663 -14.48 -2.77 -10.44
N GLU A 664 -15.24 -3.85 -10.62
CA GLU A 664 -15.57 -4.39 -11.95
C GLU A 664 -16.31 -3.37 -12.82
N PHE A 665 -17.31 -2.68 -12.25
CA PHE A 665 -18.04 -1.63 -12.92
C PHE A 665 -17.13 -0.47 -13.35
N TRP A 666 -16.23 -0.05 -12.46
CA TRP A 666 -15.28 1.01 -12.74
C TRP A 666 -14.35 0.64 -13.92
N TYR A 667 -13.71 -0.55 -13.88
CA TYR A 667 -12.83 -1.01 -14.95
C TYR A 667 -13.56 -1.07 -16.31
N ASN A 668 -14.76 -1.63 -16.34
CA ASN A 668 -15.52 -1.74 -17.56
C ASN A 668 -15.84 -0.36 -18.16
N ASN A 669 -16.26 0.60 -17.33
CA ASN A 669 -16.54 1.97 -17.78
C ASN A 669 -15.28 2.69 -18.30
N VAL A 670 -14.14 2.48 -17.68
CA VAL A 670 -12.85 3.06 -18.10
C VAL A 670 -12.41 2.46 -19.44
N LEU A 671 -12.51 1.14 -19.59
CA LEU A 671 -12.15 0.45 -20.83
C LEU A 671 -13.09 0.84 -21.99
N ASP A 672 -14.39 0.96 -21.72
CA ASP A 672 -15.37 1.40 -22.72
C ASP A 672 -15.12 2.87 -23.14
N TRP A 673 -14.75 3.72 -22.17
CA TRP A 673 -14.37 5.11 -22.46
C TRP A 673 -13.18 5.18 -23.39
N PHE A 674 -12.10 4.47 -23.06
CA PHE A 674 -10.94 4.41 -23.96
C PHE A 674 -11.26 3.73 -25.30
N GLY A 675 -12.08 2.69 -25.30
CA GLY A 675 -12.55 2.01 -26.51
C GLY A 675 -13.24 2.97 -27.49
N LYS A 676 -14.07 3.87 -26.96
CA LYS A 676 -14.78 4.89 -27.75
C LYS A 676 -13.84 5.86 -28.49
N TYR A 677 -12.72 6.25 -27.88
CA TYR A 677 -11.84 7.30 -28.41
C TYR A 677 -10.53 6.79 -28.98
N LEU A 678 -10.06 5.62 -28.57
CA LEU A 678 -8.79 5.06 -29.00
C LEU A 678 -8.94 3.84 -29.91
N ASN A 679 -10.07 3.16 -29.89
CA ASN A 679 -10.41 2.01 -30.73
C ASN A 679 -9.26 0.98 -30.81
N PRO A 680 -9.04 0.15 -29.80
CA PRO A 680 -7.89 -0.77 -29.67
C PRO A 680 -7.89 -1.91 -30.69
#